data_ed649e1217e4a8ce74cce5d3aafc1579
#
_entry.id   ed649e1217e4a8ce74cce5d3aafc1579
#
_cell.length_a   1.000
_cell.length_b   1.000
_cell.length_c   1.000
_cell.angle_alpha   90.00
_cell.angle_beta   90.00
_cell.angle_gamma   90.00
#
_symmetry.space_group_name_H-M   'P 1'
#
loop_
_entity.id
_entity.type
_entity.pdbx_description
1 polymer ?
#
loop_
_entity_poly.entity_id
_entity_poly.type
_entity_poly.pdbx_seq_one_letter_code
_entity_poly.pdbx_strand_id
1 'polypeptide(L)'
;MKTIQKSGPDGEITTSFEYDGIQRLVRVTDTEGNVTTSTYDMGDRRTEVNHPASGITSFTYDALGNVLTKQTANLAKEGKFITYDYDYQRLTGINYPDHPENNVKYYYGGRNASQNRIGRLMLREDGTGAIEYFYGKMGEVTKTRRTMIVPNQAIATYVTQWTYDSHNRLLEMIYPDEEKITYSYNLGGQLEKVHGYKSYGYDYVSKIGYDKFEQRTYLKYCNGAETFYTYDPQRRRLQNLTVNSGGNTIMDNAYTYDAVSNVLSVVNGASVPQSGKAGGQMAHAYTYDALYRLVSATGTYTGADNKTASYTLAMGYDNMHRITSKRQILTQNNVQFDGSLNAGYDLTYTYGTDAGKKFQLANVKDVNYRTEETPSESKNVNNNHAYEYDASGNLVYVNTSRTKKDGMSDEKTAERKLKWDEENRLLASDDNGFVTNYWYDADGERTVKTSGESDQVYVNSEFAGGRTNTAKFSLYVSPYLVANQGGRYTKHIYIGSQRVVSKIGDFDSYGSDPRRIQYAGSETDGLSVDYKVKYTQQLQAIKDNYATFAVPYNGEDNNDYVDGKGFCCNDGSLEAAQARVMARAMKNNFQEGDTYEKMQFYYHPDHLGSSSYITNLDGEVVQHIEYVPFGEVFVEERNNIWNTPYLFNAKEFDEETGLYYYGARYYAPRLSLWISTDPLEEFYPNITSYTYCHNNPIILIDPSGMSDKEAQKRANTLIDQFEKSKNTSVFPHISKSEFINDLRSIVKKPSSIDQKEDGTCGAAVLCKYLADEQPELFVKTAISLYTKGKATNRSMTLSVTDDMKKEGANCLSAVNTIMQGALTNANNWFLSYNPNSDGSGIRSFTYPGFISRFLKQFVGATFRVKPSPTTRGLGNINYQDYFVIGLITQDFSSSPMPNHYIQITKVNNDKIHFWSWGSSYVYTTKNNYFNGIKQAFLIQR
;
A
#
# COMPACT_ATOMS: atom_id res chain seq x y z
N MET A 1 28.69 -6.77 -12.04
CA MET A 1 27.81 -7.96 -12.02
C MET A 1 26.84 -7.85 -13.17
N LYS A 2 26.39 -8.95 -13.76
CA LYS A 2 25.46 -8.95 -14.89
C LYS A 2 24.41 -10.01 -14.67
N THR A 3 23.14 -9.67 -14.87
CA THR A 3 22.04 -10.63 -14.95
C THR A 3 21.64 -10.82 -16.40
N ILE A 4 21.32 -12.04 -16.80
CA ILE A 4 20.89 -12.37 -18.16
C ILE A 4 19.62 -13.22 -18.04
N GLN A 5 18.57 -12.77 -18.70
CA GLN A 5 17.31 -13.48 -18.85
C GLN A 5 17.15 -13.87 -20.32
N LYS A 6 17.10 -15.17 -20.60
CA LYS A 6 17.23 -15.70 -21.98
C LYS A 6 15.92 -15.78 -22.78
N SER A 7 14.80 -15.43 -22.16
CA SER A 7 13.45 -15.64 -22.73
C SER A 7 12.73 -14.36 -23.10
N GLY A 8 13.46 -13.30 -23.45
CA GLY A 8 12.84 -12.08 -23.96
C GLY A 8 12.29 -12.27 -25.38
N PRO A 9 11.26 -11.51 -25.79
CA PRO A 9 10.68 -11.62 -27.14
C PRO A 9 11.70 -11.31 -28.26
N ASP A 10 12.63 -10.39 -27.98
CA ASP A 10 13.67 -9.97 -28.95
C ASP A 10 15.06 -10.53 -28.59
N GLY A 11 15.12 -11.62 -27.81
CA GLY A 11 16.36 -12.27 -27.40
C GLY A 11 16.64 -12.14 -25.91
N GLU A 12 17.92 -11.99 -25.52
CA GLU A 12 18.35 -11.92 -24.15
C GLU A 12 18.07 -10.55 -23.52
N ILE A 13 17.46 -10.55 -22.35
CA ILE A 13 17.33 -9.36 -21.48
C ILE A 13 18.55 -9.31 -20.55
N THR A 14 19.31 -8.24 -20.63
CA THR A 14 20.55 -8.09 -19.86
C THR A 14 20.50 -6.86 -18.97
N THR A 15 20.81 -7.02 -17.68
CA THR A 15 21.02 -5.91 -16.74
C THR A 15 22.43 -6.00 -16.16
N SER A 16 23.19 -4.92 -16.24
CA SER A 16 24.56 -4.82 -15.76
C SER A 16 24.65 -3.90 -14.54
N PHE A 17 25.49 -4.27 -13.57
CA PHE A 17 25.66 -3.54 -12.32
C PHE A 17 27.15 -3.23 -12.10
N GLU A 18 27.45 -1.97 -11.81
CA GLU A 18 28.80 -1.50 -11.50
C GLU A 18 28.84 -0.98 -10.05
N TYR A 19 29.97 -1.22 -9.41
CA TYR A 19 30.20 -0.87 -8.00
C TYR A 19 31.49 -0.07 -7.87
N ASP A 20 31.52 0.85 -6.91
CA ASP A 20 32.74 1.59 -6.57
C ASP A 20 33.72 0.72 -5.77
N GLY A 21 34.88 1.30 -5.43
CA GLY A 21 35.95 0.62 -4.70
C GLY A 21 35.55 0.09 -3.31
N ILE A 22 34.46 0.58 -2.72
CA ILE A 22 33.93 0.13 -1.41
C ILE A 22 32.59 -0.60 -1.56
N GLN A 23 32.30 -1.08 -2.78
CA GLN A 23 31.17 -1.96 -3.11
C GLN A 23 29.77 -1.30 -3.02
N ARG A 24 29.67 0.02 -3.20
CA ARG A 24 28.38 0.69 -3.37
C ARG A 24 27.94 0.61 -4.82
N LEU A 25 26.65 0.38 -5.07
CA LEU A 25 26.10 0.35 -6.42
C LEU A 25 26.09 1.77 -7.00
N VAL A 26 26.91 2.01 -8.01
CA VAL A 26 27.04 3.35 -8.63
C VAL A 26 26.38 3.43 -10.00
N ARG A 27 26.18 2.28 -10.67
CA ARG A 27 25.61 2.27 -12.00
C ARG A 27 24.84 0.99 -12.27
N VAL A 28 23.66 1.14 -12.88
CA VAL A 28 22.88 0.05 -13.45
C VAL A 28 22.61 0.38 -14.91
N THR A 29 22.82 -0.59 -15.80
CA THR A 29 22.52 -0.45 -17.23
C THR A 29 21.53 -1.55 -17.62
N ASP A 30 20.41 -1.18 -18.19
CA ASP A 30 19.38 -2.10 -18.67
C ASP A 30 19.69 -2.67 -20.08
N THR A 31 18.77 -3.48 -20.61
CA THR A 31 18.96 -4.16 -21.90
C THR A 31 18.95 -3.22 -23.11
N GLU A 32 18.36 -2.03 -23.01
CA GLU A 32 18.36 -1.00 -24.06
C GLU A 32 19.44 0.07 -23.86
N GLY A 33 20.33 -0.14 -22.86
CA GLY A 33 21.42 0.77 -22.56
C GLY A 33 21.03 2.00 -21.78
N ASN A 34 19.81 2.04 -21.17
CA ASN A 34 19.46 3.11 -20.23
C ASN A 34 20.28 2.94 -18.96
N VAL A 35 20.71 4.05 -18.39
CA VAL A 35 21.66 4.08 -17.29
C VAL A 35 21.06 4.79 -16.08
N THR A 36 21.00 4.07 -14.98
CA THR A 36 20.74 4.65 -13.65
C THR A 36 22.06 4.81 -12.90
N THR A 37 22.34 5.98 -12.36
CA THR A 37 23.56 6.23 -11.56
C THR A 37 23.24 6.70 -10.15
N SER A 38 24.09 6.37 -9.20
CA SER A 38 24.02 6.85 -7.81
C SER A 38 25.36 7.37 -7.34
N THR A 39 25.35 8.50 -6.64
CA THR A 39 26.54 9.07 -5.99
C THR A 39 26.37 9.06 -4.47
N TYR A 40 27.48 9.02 -3.77
CA TYR A 40 27.50 8.89 -2.31
C TYR A 40 28.54 9.82 -1.70
N ASP A 41 28.29 10.31 -0.52
CA ASP A 41 29.28 11.03 0.27
C ASP A 41 30.23 10.10 1.04
N MET A 42 31.16 10.68 1.79
CA MET A 42 32.10 9.93 2.61
C MET A 42 31.45 9.21 3.80
N GLY A 43 30.21 9.57 4.15
CA GLY A 43 29.41 8.91 5.20
C GLY A 43 28.54 7.77 4.69
N ASP A 44 28.75 7.30 3.45
CA ASP A 44 27.94 6.28 2.76
C ASP A 44 26.47 6.70 2.56
N ARG A 45 26.17 8.00 2.60
CA ARG A 45 24.82 8.52 2.32
C ARG A 45 24.71 8.85 0.84
N ARG A 46 23.60 8.44 0.21
CA ARG A 46 23.36 8.72 -1.20
C ARG A 46 23.04 10.19 -1.39
N THR A 47 23.87 10.90 -2.12
CA THR A 47 23.68 12.33 -2.40
C THR A 47 22.92 12.60 -3.68
N GLU A 48 22.96 11.66 -4.64
CA GLU A 48 22.24 11.80 -5.90
C GLU A 48 21.87 10.45 -6.47
N VAL A 49 20.72 10.41 -7.11
CA VAL A 49 20.30 9.36 -8.01
C VAL A 49 19.86 10.00 -9.32
N ASN A 50 20.35 9.48 -10.45
CA ASN A 50 19.89 9.87 -11.77
C ASN A 50 19.26 8.65 -12.43
N HIS A 51 17.95 8.67 -12.59
CA HIS A 51 17.17 7.60 -13.18
C HIS A 51 16.61 8.04 -14.55
N PRO A 52 16.63 7.17 -15.57
CA PRO A 52 16.20 7.56 -16.93
C PRO A 52 14.73 8.02 -17.02
N ALA A 53 13.85 7.54 -16.15
CA ALA A 53 12.43 7.93 -16.17
C ALA A 53 12.13 9.17 -15.34
N SER A 54 12.69 9.28 -14.13
CA SER A 54 12.39 10.35 -13.15
C SER A 54 13.43 11.46 -13.10
N GLY A 55 14.53 11.33 -13.86
CA GLY A 55 15.62 12.30 -13.86
C GLY A 55 16.47 12.27 -12.60
N ILE A 56 17.06 13.41 -12.25
CA ILE A 56 17.97 13.55 -11.12
C ILE A 56 17.18 13.91 -9.86
N THR A 57 17.41 13.13 -8.79
CA THR A 57 17.01 13.51 -7.44
C THR A 57 18.25 13.60 -6.55
N SER A 58 18.45 14.76 -5.89
CA SER A 58 19.60 15.01 -5.02
C SER A 58 19.19 15.26 -3.58
N PHE A 59 20.12 14.99 -2.66
CA PHE A 59 19.92 15.11 -1.22
C PHE A 59 21.12 15.75 -0.55
N THR A 60 20.87 16.59 0.46
CA THR A 60 21.90 17.05 1.40
C THR A 60 21.56 16.58 2.81
N TYR A 61 22.60 16.48 3.64
CA TYR A 61 22.46 15.91 4.97
C TYR A 61 23.17 16.76 6.02
N ASP A 62 22.67 16.74 7.24
CA ASP A 62 23.37 17.27 8.40
C ASP A 62 24.46 16.30 8.89
N ALA A 63 25.20 16.70 9.93
CA ALA A 63 26.23 15.88 10.55
C ALA A 63 25.67 14.61 11.24
N LEU A 64 24.40 14.62 11.61
CA LEU A 64 23.70 13.48 12.22
C LEU A 64 23.13 12.51 11.18
N GLY A 65 23.20 12.90 9.89
CA GLY A 65 22.69 12.12 8.77
C GLY A 65 21.19 12.30 8.51
N ASN A 66 20.56 13.35 9.04
CA ASN A 66 19.22 13.72 8.66
C ASN A 66 19.26 14.41 7.29
N VAL A 67 18.26 14.13 6.44
CA VAL A 67 18.10 14.82 5.14
C VAL A 67 17.74 16.28 5.41
N LEU A 68 18.54 17.23 4.92
CA LEU A 68 18.24 18.65 5.02
C LEU A 68 17.48 19.17 3.82
N THR A 69 17.86 18.70 2.62
CA THR A 69 17.17 19.09 1.38
C THR A 69 16.98 17.90 0.47
N LYS A 70 15.90 17.95 -0.29
CA LYS A 70 15.63 17.05 -1.42
C LYS A 70 15.32 17.92 -2.64
N GLN A 71 15.92 17.60 -3.78
CA GLN A 71 15.64 18.27 -5.03
C GLN A 71 15.31 17.25 -6.10
N THR A 72 14.09 17.30 -6.62
CA THR A 72 13.65 16.50 -7.76
C THR A 72 14.06 17.15 -9.08
N ALA A 73 13.96 16.42 -10.19
CA ALA A 73 14.29 16.94 -11.50
C ALA A 73 13.44 18.17 -11.89
N ASN A 74 12.21 18.27 -11.44
CA ASN A 74 11.36 19.45 -11.64
C ASN A 74 11.90 20.65 -10.86
N LEU A 75 12.17 20.49 -9.57
CA LEU A 75 12.70 21.55 -8.70
C LEU A 75 14.08 22.05 -9.17
N ALA A 76 14.89 21.18 -9.75
CA ALA A 76 16.21 21.54 -10.26
C ALA A 76 16.15 22.56 -11.40
N LYS A 77 15.08 22.56 -12.22
CA LYS A 77 14.89 23.56 -13.29
C LYS A 77 14.78 24.99 -12.75
N GLU A 78 14.28 25.14 -11.53
CA GLU A 78 14.07 26.43 -10.89
C GLU A 78 15.05 26.69 -9.74
N GLY A 79 15.97 25.77 -9.47
CA GLY A 79 16.92 25.86 -8.37
C GLY A 79 16.27 25.80 -6.98
N LYS A 80 15.10 25.19 -6.87
CA LYS A 80 14.32 25.07 -5.64
C LYS A 80 14.59 23.73 -4.94
N PHE A 81 14.25 23.66 -3.66
CA PHE A 81 14.46 22.48 -2.81
C PHE A 81 13.29 22.30 -1.84
N ILE A 82 12.89 21.08 -1.59
CA ILE A 82 12.15 20.74 -0.37
C ILE A 82 13.14 20.79 0.78
N THR A 83 12.79 21.46 1.88
CA THR A 83 13.66 21.55 3.06
C THR A 83 13.04 20.88 4.26
N TYR A 84 13.88 20.32 5.11
CA TYR A 84 13.48 19.56 6.30
C TYR A 84 14.11 20.18 7.54
N ASP A 85 13.27 20.50 8.54
CA ASP A 85 13.69 21.08 9.81
C ASP A 85 13.73 20.01 10.90
N TYR A 86 14.72 20.08 11.79
CA TYR A 86 14.89 19.09 12.83
C TYR A 86 15.17 19.72 14.19
N ASP A 87 14.67 19.11 15.24
CA ASP A 87 15.13 19.23 16.62
C ASP A 87 15.97 17.99 16.94
N TYR A 88 17.30 18.10 16.81
CA TYR A 88 18.25 16.98 16.78
C TYR A 88 17.94 15.95 15.67
N GLN A 89 17.24 14.88 16.00
CA GLN A 89 16.83 13.82 15.07
C GLN A 89 15.30 13.74 14.89
N ARG A 90 14.55 14.66 15.50
CA ARG A 90 13.10 14.73 15.34
C ARG A 90 12.78 15.68 14.22
N LEU A 91 12.10 15.20 13.19
CA LEU A 91 11.59 16.06 12.13
C LEU A 91 10.55 17.02 12.72
N THR A 92 10.74 18.32 12.54
CA THR A 92 9.83 19.37 13.02
C THR A 92 9.11 20.09 11.90
N GLY A 93 9.65 20.07 10.67
CA GLY A 93 9.03 20.71 9.53
C GLY A 93 9.43 20.10 8.20
N ILE A 94 8.54 20.18 7.22
CA ILE A 94 8.80 19.96 5.80
C ILE A 94 8.25 21.18 5.08
N ASN A 95 9.10 21.84 4.30
CA ASN A 95 8.72 23.05 3.58
C ASN A 95 8.78 22.81 2.08
N TYR A 96 7.68 23.05 1.41
CA TYR A 96 7.52 22.91 -0.02
C TYR A 96 7.65 24.27 -0.69
N PRO A 97 8.57 24.44 -1.68
CA PRO A 97 8.85 25.75 -2.24
C PRO A 97 7.77 26.28 -3.19
N ASP A 98 7.04 25.39 -3.87
CA ASP A 98 6.02 25.76 -4.85
C ASP A 98 4.61 25.76 -4.26
N HIS A 99 4.38 24.90 -3.25
CA HIS A 99 3.08 24.73 -2.59
C HIS A 99 3.21 24.88 -1.07
N PRO A 100 3.56 26.10 -0.58
CA PRO A 100 3.76 26.35 0.86
C PRO A 100 2.50 26.10 1.69
N GLU A 101 1.32 26.10 1.09
CA GLU A 101 0.07 25.71 1.74
C GLU A 101 0.08 24.23 2.19
N ASN A 102 0.92 23.40 1.59
CA ASN A 102 1.08 21.97 1.95
C ASN A 102 2.20 21.73 2.96
N ASN A 103 2.88 22.79 3.45
CA ASN A 103 3.92 22.66 4.47
C ASN A 103 3.43 21.84 5.67
N VAL A 104 4.33 20.99 6.19
CA VAL A 104 4.06 20.13 7.32
C VAL A 104 4.81 20.62 8.54
N LYS A 105 4.13 20.60 9.70
CA LYS A 105 4.76 20.89 11.00
C LYS A 105 4.46 19.80 12.00
N TYR A 106 5.48 19.40 12.76
CA TYR A 106 5.39 18.39 13.79
C TYR A 106 5.70 19.00 15.15
N TYR A 107 4.77 18.86 16.10
CA TYR A 107 4.92 19.36 17.46
C TYR A 107 5.03 18.21 18.44
N TYR A 108 6.07 18.24 19.24
CA TYR A 108 6.35 17.18 20.22
C TYR A 108 6.09 17.68 21.64
N GLY A 109 5.52 16.81 22.46
CA GLY A 109 5.20 17.15 23.83
C GLY A 109 6.42 17.49 24.69
N GLY A 110 6.39 18.67 25.30
CA GLY A 110 7.41 19.12 26.24
C GLY A 110 7.37 18.35 27.57
N ARG A 111 8.20 18.75 28.54
CA ARG A 111 8.33 18.07 29.85
C ARG A 111 7.05 18.02 30.66
N ASN A 112 6.14 18.97 30.46
CA ASN A 112 4.87 19.09 31.18
C ASN A 112 3.66 18.65 30.33
N ALA A 113 3.87 18.08 29.15
CA ALA A 113 2.77 17.66 28.29
C ALA A 113 1.91 16.58 28.96
N SER A 114 0.61 16.80 28.94
CA SER A 114 -0.39 15.88 29.50
C SER A 114 -0.64 14.67 28.57
N GLN A 115 -1.52 13.75 28.97
CA GLN A 115 -2.01 12.66 28.13
C GLN A 115 -0.91 11.73 27.58
N ASN A 116 0.15 11.49 28.35
CA ASN A 116 1.30 10.66 27.97
C ASN A 116 2.04 11.16 26.70
N ARG A 117 1.95 12.45 26.39
CA ARG A 117 2.53 13.07 25.18
C ARG A 117 3.98 13.50 25.32
N ILE A 118 4.57 13.46 26.52
CA ILE A 118 5.97 13.89 26.74
C ILE A 118 6.92 13.19 25.76
N GLY A 119 7.62 13.99 24.93
CA GLY A 119 8.57 13.52 23.93
C GLY A 119 7.97 12.81 22.71
N ARG A 120 6.65 12.69 22.65
CA ARG A 120 5.92 12.09 21.52
C ARG A 120 5.30 13.17 20.64
N LEU A 121 4.97 12.77 19.40
CA LEU A 121 4.25 13.62 18.46
C LEU A 121 2.87 13.97 19.07
N MET A 122 2.64 15.24 19.28
CA MET A 122 1.44 15.75 19.92
C MET A 122 0.44 16.28 18.91
N LEU A 123 0.97 17.01 17.93
CA LEU A 123 0.19 17.59 16.85
C LEU A 123 1.00 17.55 15.55
N ARG A 124 0.33 17.29 14.45
CA ARG A 124 0.84 17.43 13.10
C ARG A 124 -0.09 18.34 12.31
N GLU A 125 0.47 19.39 11.73
CA GLU A 125 -0.20 20.25 10.76
C GLU A 125 0.22 19.84 9.35
N ASP A 126 -0.70 19.86 8.42
CA ASP A 126 -0.47 19.68 7.00
C ASP A 126 -1.42 20.58 6.17
N GLY A 127 -1.36 20.47 4.84
CA GLY A 127 -2.20 21.24 3.95
C GLY A 127 -3.70 21.08 4.17
N THR A 128 -4.14 19.97 4.75
CA THR A 128 -5.56 19.64 4.92
C THR A 128 -6.12 20.00 6.29
N GLY A 129 -5.26 20.49 7.20
CA GLY A 129 -5.66 20.86 8.56
C GLY A 129 -4.67 20.42 9.60
N ALA A 130 -5.13 19.73 10.64
CA ALA A 130 -4.25 19.19 11.68
C ALA A 130 -4.83 17.93 12.33
N ILE A 131 -3.93 17.10 12.84
CA ILE A 131 -4.25 15.92 13.63
C ILE A 131 -3.53 15.97 14.99
N GLU A 132 -4.28 15.84 16.06
CA GLU A 132 -3.79 15.80 17.43
C GLU A 132 -3.84 14.36 17.95
N TYR A 133 -2.78 13.93 18.65
CA TYR A 133 -2.60 12.56 19.13
C TYR A 133 -2.65 12.48 20.65
N PHE A 134 -3.26 11.43 21.14
CA PHE A 134 -3.37 11.11 22.56
C PHE A 134 -2.91 9.67 22.77
N TYR A 135 -2.17 9.43 23.84
CA TYR A 135 -1.50 8.15 24.05
C TYR A 135 -1.93 7.47 25.34
N GLY A 136 -1.98 6.17 25.29
CA GLY A 136 -2.10 5.33 26.48
C GLY A 136 -0.77 5.20 27.22
N LYS A 137 -0.78 4.46 28.31
CA LYS A 137 0.38 4.30 29.20
C LYS A 137 1.54 3.54 28.51
N MET A 138 1.24 2.69 27.53
CA MET A 138 2.24 1.92 26.77
C MET A 138 2.77 2.68 25.56
N GLY A 139 2.20 3.86 25.26
CA GLY A 139 2.59 4.69 24.13
C GLY A 139 1.81 4.41 22.83
N GLU A 140 0.83 3.57 22.91
CA GLU A 140 -0.18 3.34 21.90
C GLU A 140 -1.05 4.58 21.69
N VAL A 141 -1.46 4.86 20.44
CA VAL A 141 -2.41 5.93 20.16
C VAL A 141 -3.79 5.46 20.60
N THR A 142 -4.37 6.14 21.57
CA THR A 142 -5.71 5.80 22.09
C THR A 142 -6.81 6.71 21.57
N LYS A 143 -6.43 7.89 21.06
CA LYS A 143 -7.38 8.85 20.49
C LYS A 143 -6.66 9.75 19.49
N THR A 144 -7.33 10.10 18.42
CA THR A 144 -6.96 11.21 17.55
C THR A 144 -8.11 12.20 17.45
N ARG A 145 -7.74 13.47 17.28
CA ARG A 145 -8.67 14.55 16.93
C ARG A 145 -8.14 15.14 15.62
N ARG A 146 -8.90 15.01 14.55
CA ARG A 146 -8.51 15.46 13.23
C ARG A 146 -9.44 16.57 12.76
N THR A 147 -8.91 17.78 12.61
CA THR A 147 -9.63 18.93 12.04
C THR A 147 -9.26 19.07 10.58
N MET A 148 -10.26 19.12 9.72
CA MET A 148 -10.08 19.08 8.27
C MET A 148 -10.79 20.25 7.60
N ILE A 149 -10.14 20.74 6.55
CA ILE A 149 -10.58 21.85 5.73
C ILE A 149 -10.99 21.31 4.35
N VAL A 150 -12.19 21.64 3.94
CA VAL A 150 -12.64 21.52 2.56
C VAL A 150 -13.04 22.93 2.11
N PRO A 151 -12.43 23.50 1.07
CA PRO A 151 -12.80 24.82 0.59
C PRO A 151 -14.30 24.95 0.33
N ASN A 152 -14.87 26.09 0.65
CA ASN A 152 -16.31 26.40 0.57
C ASN A 152 -17.22 25.56 1.48
N GLN A 153 -16.64 24.77 2.41
CA GLN A 153 -17.36 23.99 3.39
C GLN A 153 -16.98 24.38 4.82
N ALA A 154 -17.85 24.09 5.78
CA ALA A 154 -17.55 24.28 7.20
C ALA A 154 -16.39 23.40 7.63
N ILE A 155 -15.44 23.97 8.36
CA ILE A 155 -14.35 23.21 8.98
C ILE A 155 -14.94 22.20 9.97
N ALA A 156 -14.51 20.96 9.87
CA ALA A 156 -15.04 19.86 10.65
C ALA A 156 -13.94 19.12 11.41
N THR A 157 -14.27 18.65 12.60
CA THR A 157 -13.36 17.88 13.47
C THR A 157 -13.94 16.51 13.75
N TYR A 158 -13.11 15.50 13.56
CA TYR A 158 -13.45 14.11 13.74
C TYR A 158 -12.60 13.49 14.85
N VAL A 159 -13.24 12.74 15.75
CA VAL A 159 -12.57 12.09 16.87
C VAL A 159 -12.67 10.58 16.68
N THR A 160 -11.54 9.90 16.68
CA THR A 160 -11.47 8.44 16.66
C THR A 160 -10.73 7.96 17.90
N GLN A 161 -11.21 6.86 18.52
CA GLN A 161 -10.61 6.34 19.74
C GLN A 161 -10.35 4.84 19.61
N TRP A 162 -9.33 4.34 20.30
CA TRP A 162 -8.94 2.93 20.30
C TRP A 162 -8.60 2.44 21.69
N THR A 163 -8.90 1.17 21.97
CA THR A 163 -8.40 0.44 23.12
C THR A 163 -7.71 -0.84 22.69
N TYR A 164 -6.72 -1.26 23.46
CA TYR A 164 -5.88 -2.39 23.11
C TYR A 164 -5.76 -3.34 24.29
N ASP A 165 -5.50 -4.61 24.02
CA ASP A 165 -5.18 -5.59 25.06
C ASP A 165 -3.68 -5.52 25.46
N SER A 166 -3.30 -6.37 26.41
CA SER A 166 -1.91 -6.47 26.87
C SER A 166 -0.92 -6.95 25.78
N HIS A 167 -1.38 -7.48 24.68
CA HIS A 167 -0.58 -7.89 23.52
C HIS A 167 -0.57 -6.82 22.42
N ASN A 168 -1.11 -5.63 22.70
CA ASN A 168 -1.26 -4.51 21.77
C ASN A 168 -2.14 -4.84 20.56
N ARG A 169 -3.10 -5.79 20.73
CA ARG A 169 -4.13 -6.05 19.71
C ARG A 169 -5.30 -5.11 19.94
N LEU A 170 -5.89 -4.63 18.84
CA LEU A 170 -7.05 -3.73 18.89
C LEU A 170 -8.25 -4.46 19.49
N LEU A 171 -8.78 -3.96 20.60
CA LEU A 171 -10.01 -4.48 21.22
C LEU A 171 -11.23 -3.69 20.82
N GLU A 172 -11.13 -2.36 20.87
CA GLU A 172 -12.26 -1.49 20.54
C GLU A 172 -11.79 -0.31 19.71
N MET A 173 -12.67 0.12 18.80
CA MET A 173 -12.54 1.36 18.07
C MET A 173 -13.85 2.12 18.15
N ILE A 174 -13.80 3.40 18.53
CA ILE A 174 -14.95 4.30 18.49
C ILE A 174 -14.78 5.21 17.27
N TYR A 175 -15.72 5.12 16.35
CA TYR A 175 -15.76 5.91 15.12
C TYR A 175 -16.18 7.37 15.42
N PRO A 176 -15.93 8.29 14.50
CA PRO A 176 -16.36 9.67 14.68
C PRO A 176 -17.88 9.86 14.83
N ASP A 177 -18.66 8.93 14.33
CA ASP A 177 -20.12 8.89 14.52
C ASP A 177 -20.54 8.24 15.84
N GLU A 178 -19.58 7.97 16.74
CA GLU A 178 -19.74 7.37 18.07
C GLU A 178 -20.13 5.88 18.07
N GLU A 179 -20.19 5.21 16.92
CA GLU A 179 -20.34 3.75 16.90
C GLU A 179 -19.07 3.08 17.41
N LYS A 180 -19.26 2.15 18.35
CA LYS A 180 -18.20 1.34 18.95
C LYS A 180 -18.09 0.01 18.22
N ILE A 181 -16.92 -0.28 17.67
CA ILE A 181 -16.59 -1.58 17.08
C ILE A 181 -15.70 -2.34 18.06
N THR A 182 -16.05 -3.59 18.35
CA THR A 182 -15.31 -4.48 19.24
C THR A 182 -14.76 -5.65 18.45
N TYR A 183 -13.49 -5.99 18.68
CA TYR A 183 -12.77 -7.08 18.05
C TYR A 183 -12.53 -8.20 19.05
N SER A 184 -12.94 -9.42 18.71
CA SER A 184 -12.73 -10.61 19.55
C SER A 184 -11.74 -11.54 18.88
N TYR A 185 -10.87 -12.14 19.69
CA TYR A 185 -9.81 -13.02 19.22
C TYR A 185 -9.95 -14.41 19.82
N ASN A 186 -9.64 -15.45 19.03
CA ASN A 186 -9.57 -16.82 19.50
C ASN A 186 -8.32 -17.04 20.39
N LEU A 187 -8.21 -18.23 20.97
CA LEU A 187 -7.07 -18.60 21.84
C LEU A 187 -5.71 -18.56 21.11
N GLY A 188 -5.70 -18.71 19.79
CA GLY A 188 -4.50 -18.58 18.94
C GLY A 188 -4.13 -17.13 18.63
N GLY A 189 -4.92 -16.14 19.09
CA GLY A 189 -4.67 -14.73 18.82
C GLY A 189 -5.19 -14.23 17.48
N GLN A 190 -5.91 -15.04 16.73
CA GLN A 190 -6.49 -14.68 15.44
C GLN A 190 -7.86 -14.03 15.66
N LEU A 191 -8.21 -13.05 14.80
CA LEU A 191 -9.51 -12.37 14.85
C LEU A 191 -10.63 -13.39 14.57
N GLU A 192 -11.61 -13.43 15.45
CA GLU A 192 -12.74 -14.36 15.34
C GLU A 192 -14.06 -13.68 15.01
N LYS A 193 -14.28 -12.47 15.56
CA LYS A 193 -15.56 -11.76 15.49
C LYS A 193 -15.33 -10.24 15.47
N VAL A 194 -16.20 -9.50 14.78
CA VAL A 194 -16.28 -8.04 14.79
C VAL A 194 -17.70 -7.61 15.07
N HIS A 195 -17.91 -6.94 16.21
CA HIS A 195 -19.21 -6.48 16.66
C HIS A 195 -19.26 -4.95 16.71
N GLY A 196 -20.30 -4.35 16.12
CA GLY A 196 -20.58 -2.93 16.19
C GLY A 196 -21.78 -2.63 17.06
N TYR A 197 -21.71 -1.56 17.83
CA TYR A 197 -22.82 -1.10 18.68
C TYR A 197 -22.89 0.43 18.72
N LYS A 198 -24.07 0.92 18.43
CA LYS A 198 -24.44 2.32 18.65
C LYS A 198 -25.74 2.36 19.44
N SER A 199 -26.89 2.43 18.80
CA SER A 199 -28.20 2.24 19.44
C SER A 199 -28.66 0.80 19.38
N TYR A 200 -28.21 0.09 18.35
CA TYR A 200 -28.44 -1.33 18.11
C TYR A 200 -27.10 -2.02 17.84
N GLY A 201 -27.03 -3.34 18.07
CA GLY A 201 -25.79 -4.11 17.89
C GLY A 201 -25.82 -5.03 16.70
N TYR A 202 -24.74 -5.03 15.92
CA TYR A 202 -24.56 -5.95 14.78
C TYR A 202 -23.25 -6.71 14.89
N ASP A 203 -23.32 -8.01 14.68
CA ASP A 203 -22.14 -8.86 14.50
C ASP A 203 -21.66 -8.72 13.04
N TYR A 204 -21.10 -7.57 12.64
CA TYR A 204 -20.67 -7.34 11.25
C TYR A 204 -19.92 -8.53 10.68
N VAL A 205 -19.08 -9.14 11.52
CA VAL A 205 -18.46 -10.44 11.27
C VAL A 205 -18.83 -11.34 12.44
N SER A 206 -19.71 -12.29 12.20
CA SER A 206 -20.21 -13.21 13.22
C SER A 206 -19.20 -14.30 13.56
N LYS A 207 -18.41 -14.72 12.57
CA LYS A 207 -17.41 -15.79 12.75
C LYS A 207 -16.36 -15.78 11.65
N ILE A 208 -15.11 -16.04 12.03
CA ILE A 208 -14.01 -16.33 11.12
C ILE A 208 -13.42 -17.70 11.51
N GLY A 209 -13.19 -18.57 10.53
CA GLY A 209 -12.52 -19.84 10.69
C GLY A 209 -11.16 -19.86 9.99
N TYR A 210 -10.21 -20.56 10.58
CA TYR A 210 -8.86 -20.71 10.04
C TYR A 210 -8.45 -22.18 10.03
N ASP A 211 -7.58 -22.55 9.10
CA ASP A 211 -6.95 -23.86 9.12
C ASP A 211 -5.69 -23.84 10.01
N LYS A 212 -5.05 -25.02 10.13
CA LYS A 212 -3.82 -25.19 10.90
C LYS A 212 -2.62 -24.39 10.38
N PHE A 213 -2.72 -23.76 9.21
CA PHE A 213 -1.71 -22.92 8.59
C PHE A 213 -2.10 -21.45 8.65
N GLU A 214 -3.12 -21.10 9.43
CA GLU A 214 -3.65 -19.75 9.63
C GLU A 214 -4.28 -19.13 8.36
N GLN A 215 -4.56 -19.94 7.33
CA GLN A 215 -5.34 -19.49 6.19
C GLN A 215 -6.81 -19.44 6.57
N ARG A 216 -7.49 -18.37 6.16
CA ARG A 216 -8.93 -18.22 6.39
C ARG A 216 -9.69 -19.27 5.56
N THR A 217 -10.49 -20.10 6.22
CA THR A 217 -11.32 -21.12 5.58
C THR A 217 -12.80 -20.77 5.59
N TYR A 218 -13.20 -19.87 6.47
CA TYR A 218 -14.60 -19.52 6.68
C TYR A 218 -14.75 -18.07 7.13
N LEU A 219 -15.80 -17.41 6.64
CA LEU A 219 -16.21 -16.07 7.07
C LEU A 219 -17.73 -15.99 7.04
N LYS A 220 -18.35 -15.51 8.13
CA LYS A 220 -19.78 -15.29 8.23
C LYS A 220 -20.10 -13.88 8.64
N TYR A 221 -20.99 -13.23 7.91
CA TYR A 221 -21.55 -11.92 8.21
C TYR A 221 -22.91 -12.02 8.94
N CYS A 222 -23.34 -10.94 9.60
CA CYS A 222 -24.63 -10.92 10.30
C CYS A 222 -25.85 -10.95 9.37
N ASN A 223 -25.70 -10.57 8.11
CA ASN A 223 -26.74 -10.71 7.10
C ASN A 223 -26.95 -12.16 6.63
N GLY A 224 -26.28 -13.12 7.27
CA GLY A 224 -26.35 -14.55 6.96
C GLY A 224 -25.45 -15.00 5.82
N ALA A 225 -24.76 -14.09 5.14
CA ALA A 225 -23.83 -14.48 4.09
C ALA A 225 -22.61 -15.22 4.65
N GLU A 226 -22.21 -16.28 3.95
CA GLU A 226 -21.12 -17.18 4.35
C GLU A 226 -20.15 -17.34 3.19
N THR A 227 -18.84 -17.22 3.48
CA THR A 227 -17.76 -17.44 2.52
C THR A 227 -16.92 -18.64 2.95
N PHE A 228 -16.64 -19.53 2.03
CA PHE A 228 -15.81 -20.71 2.21
C PHE A 228 -14.59 -20.64 1.30
N TYR A 229 -13.42 -20.95 1.85
CA TYR A 229 -12.16 -21.00 1.14
C TYR A 229 -11.58 -22.40 1.19
N THR A 230 -11.34 -23.00 0.05
CA THR A 230 -10.70 -24.31 -0.07
C THR A 230 -9.32 -24.15 -0.70
N TYR A 231 -8.34 -24.81 -0.12
CA TYR A 231 -6.96 -24.72 -0.56
C TYR A 231 -6.40 -26.08 -0.99
N ASP A 232 -5.57 -26.06 -2.04
CA ASP A 232 -4.78 -27.20 -2.45
C ASP A 232 -3.92 -27.68 -1.25
N PRO A 233 -4.05 -28.94 -0.81
CA PRO A 233 -3.36 -29.42 0.38
C PRO A 233 -1.84 -29.47 0.24
N GLN A 234 -1.29 -29.55 -0.99
CA GLN A 234 0.15 -29.65 -1.23
C GLN A 234 0.80 -28.28 -1.40
N ARG A 235 0.19 -27.39 -2.18
CA ARG A 235 0.75 -26.08 -2.55
C ARG A 235 0.09 -24.92 -1.86
N ARG A 236 -0.99 -25.15 -1.14
CA ARG A 236 -1.71 -24.14 -0.36
C ARG A 236 -2.32 -23.00 -1.20
N ARG A 237 -2.49 -23.21 -2.51
CA ARG A 237 -3.16 -22.26 -3.41
C ARG A 237 -4.66 -22.32 -3.21
N LEU A 238 -5.33 -21.18 -3.40
CA LEU A 238 -6.80 -21.15 -3.37
C LEU A 238 -7.36 -22.03 -4.50
N GLN A 239 -8.10 -23.05 -4.15
CA GLN A 239 -8.69 -23.97 -5.11
C GLN A 239 -10.13 -23.59 -5.43
N ASN A 240 -10.88 -23.19 -4.39
CA ASN A 240 -12.26 -22.76 -4.54
C ASN A 240 -12.59 -21.66 -3.54
N LEU A 241 -13.45 -20.71 -3.98
CA LEU A 241 -14.00 -19.62 -3.20
C LEU A 241 -15.51 -19.59 -3.41
N THR A 242 -16.26 -20.00 -2.40
CA THR A 242 -17.71 -20.09 -2.47
C THR A 242 -18.36 -19.08 -1.55
N VAL A 243 -19.36 -18.35 -2.03
CA VAL A 243 -20.17 -17.42 -1.24
C VAL A 243 -21.65 -17.81 -1.33
N ASN A 244 -22.24 -18.03 -0.16
CA ASN A 244 -23.68 -18.27 -0.01
C ASN A 244 -24.33 -17.03 0.62
N SER A 245 -25.43 -16.55 0.06
CA SER A 245 -26.20 -15.44 0.60
C SER A 245 -27.67 -15.54 0.19
N GLY A 246 -28.59 -15.10 1.05
CA GLY A 246 -30.03 -15.16 0.77
C GLY A 246 -30.54 -16.58 0.47
N GLY A 247 -29.91 -17.63 1.01
CA GLY A 247 -30.26 -19.03 0.75
C GLY A 247 -29.76 -19.61 -0.56
N ASN A 248 -28.95 -18.85 -1.34
CA ASN A 248 -28.40 -19.27 -2.63
C ASN A 248 -26.87 -19.14 -2.65
N THR A 249 -26.21 -19.96 -3.47
CA THR A 249 -24.82 -19.75 -3.83
C THR A 249 -24.74 -18.66 -4.90
N ILE A 250 -24.17 -17.51 -4.53
CA ILE A 250 -24.04 -16.35 -5.43
C ILE A 250 -22.70 -16.32 -6.15
N MET A 251 -21.66 -16.96 -5.57
CA MET A 251 -20.33 -17.09 -6.16
C MET A 251 -19.77 -18.48 -5.81
N ASP A 252 -19.19 -19.15 -6.79
CA ASP A 252 -18.53 -20.46 -6.64
C ASP A 252 -17.35 -20.55 -7.60
N ASN A 253 -16.29 -19.79 -7.27
CA ASN A 253 -15.11 -19.65 -8.11
C ASN A 253 -14.16 -20.81 -7.93
N ALA A 254 -13.96 -21.61 -8.98
CA ALA A 254 -12.94 -22.64 -9.07
C ALA A 254 -11.72 -22.13 -9.83
N TYR A 255 -10.52 -22.38 -9.30
CA TYR A 255 -9.24 -21.89 -9.83
C TYR A 255 -8.40 -23.05 -10.36
N THR A 256 -7.80 -22.85 -11.55
CA THR A 256 -6.77 -23.74 -12.08
C THR A 256 -5.46 -22.99 -12.24
N TYR A 257 -4.35 -23.72 -12.15
CA TYR A 257 -3.01 -23.12 -12.12
C TYR A 257 -2.04 -23.88 -12.99
N ASP A 258 -1.07 -23.18 -13.52
CA ASP A 258 0.11 -23.80 -14.12
C ASP A 258 1.09 -24.35 -13.06
N ALA A 259 2.21 -24.90 -13.55
CA ALA A 259 3.24 -25.46 -12.68
C ALA A 259 3.94 -24.42 -11.80
N VAL A 260 3.98 -23.13 -12.18
CA VAL A 260 4.60 -22.03 -11.45
C VAL A 260 3.60 -21.16 -10.69
N SER A 261 2.33 -21.59 -10.64
CA SER A 261 1.22 -20.96 -9.91
C SER A 261 0.60 -19.73 -10.57
N ASN A 262 0.82 -19.50 -11.88
CA ASN A 262 -0.05 -18.57 -12.59
C ASN A 262 -1.47 -19.14 -12.67
N VAL A 263 -2.47 -18.32 -12.51
CA VAL A 263 -3.88 -18.72 -12.65
C VAL A 263 -4.18 -18.93 -14.14
N LEU A 264 -4.58 -20.14 -14.51
CA LEU A 264 -4.97 -20.45 -15.90
C LEU A 264 -6.46 -20.21 -16.16
N SER A 265 -7.29 -20.43 -15.16
CA SER A 265 -8.71 -20.15 -15.28
C SER A 265 -9.37 -19.86 -13.93
N VAL A 266 -10.46 -19.08 -13.99
CA VAL A 266 -11.41 -18.86 -12.91
C VAL A 266 -12.79 -19.11 -13.47
N VAL A 267 -13.53 -20.04 -12.86
CA VAL A 267 -14.88 -20.39 -13.30
C VAL A 267 -15.84 -20.26 -12.12
N ASN A 268 -16.82 -19.38 -12.24
CA ASN A 268 -17.93 -19.28 -11.29
C ASN A 268 -19.03 -20.25 -11.70
N GLY A 269 -19.19 -21.33 -10.95
CA GLY A 269 -20.19 -22.37 -11.15
C GLY A 269 -21.55 -22.09 -10.48
N ALA A 270 -21.74 -20.92 -9.87
CA ALA A 270 -23.02 -20.56 -9.24
C ALA A 270 -24.16 -20.59 -10.26
N SER A 271 -25.37 -20.89 -9.80
CA SER A 271 -26.54 -20.90 -10.68
C SER A 271 -26.91 -19.51 -11.17
N VAL A 272 -27.40 -19.40 -12.39
CA VAL A 272 -27.98 -18.14 -12.89
C VAL A 272 -29.12 -17.73 -11.95
N PRO A 273 -29.15 -16.48 -11.47
CA PRO A 273 -30.18 -16.03 -10.52
C PRO A 273 -31.55 -15.91 -11.18
N GLN A 274 -32.57 -15.73 -10.36
CA GLN A 274 -33.94 -15.49 -10.85
C GLN A 274 -34.03 -14.15 -11.57
N SER A 275 -35.07 -14.00 -12.42
CA SER A 275 -35.38 -12.75 -13.10
C SER A 275 -35.37 -11.53 -12.20
N GLY A 276 -34.71 -10.45 -12.64
CA GLY A 276 -34.57 -9.20 -11.90
C GLY A 276 -33.50 -9.22 -10.79
N LYS A 277 -32.76 -10.32 -10.60
CA LYS A 277 -31.65 -10.42 -9.61
C LYS A 277 -30.31 -10.33 -10.32
N ALA A 278 -29.33 -9.70 -9.66
CA ALA A 278 -27.96 -9.56 -10.14
C ALA A 278 -27.11 -10.80 -9.83
N GLY A 279 -26.07 -11.01 -10.62
CA GLY A 279 -25.15 -12.14 -10.53
C GLY A 279 -25.32 -13.15 -11.66
N GLY A 280 -24.49 -14.19 -11.66
CA GLY A 280 -24.56 -15.22 -12.68
C GLY A 280 -23.28 -16.06 -12.81
N GLN A 281 -23.25 -16.84 -13.85
CA GLN A 281 -22.10 -17.69 -14.20
C GLN A 281 -21.06 -16.87 -14.93
N MET A 282 -19.79 -17.10 -14.62
CA MET A 282 -18.64 -16.44 -15.23
C MET A 282 -17.53 -17.44 -15.47
N ALA A 283 -16.82 -17.30 -16.57
CA ALA A 283 -15.62 -18.07 -16.83
C ALA A 283 -14.55 -17.19 -17.46
N HIS A 284 -13.34 -17.21 -16.90
CA HIS A 284 -12.16 -16.57 -17.43
C HIS A 284 -11.07 -17.61 -17.74
N ALA A 285 -10.32 -17.38 -18.82
CA ALA A 285 -9.13 -18.18 -19.15
C ALA A 285 -7.97 -17.25 -19.50
N TYR A 286 -6.75 -17.63 -19.14
CA TYR A 286 -5.55 -16.80 -19.22
C TYR A 286 -4.37 -17.57 -19.82
N THR A 287 -3.54 -16.88 -20.60
CA THR A 287 -2.26 -17.42 -21.09
C THR A 287 -1.13 -16.45 -20.83
N TYR A 288 0.06 -16.99 -20.65
CA TYR A 288 1.24 -16.23 -20.25
C TYR A 288 2.42 -16.53 -21.17
N ASP A 289 3.33 -15.57 -21.30
CA ASP A 289 4.60 -15.78 -21.97
C ASP A 289 5.65 -16.44 -21.06
N ALA A 290 6.86 -16.65 -21.59
CA ALA A 290 7.95 -17.25 -20.83
C ALA A 290 8.46 -16.38 -19.66
N LEU A 291 8.09 -15.10 -19.60
CA LEU A 291 8.39 -14.17 -18.53
C LEU A 291 7.21 -14.02 -17.54
N TYR A 292 6.19 -14.86 -17.66
CA TYR A 292 4.98 -14.88 -16.85
C TYR A 292 4.09 -13.63 -17.02
N ARG A 293 4.25 -12.86 -18.11
CA ARG A 293 3.38 -11.73 -18.44
C ARG A 293 2.12 -12.26 -19.11
N LEU A 294 0.98 -11.63 -18.84
CA LEU A 294 -0.32 -12.01 -19.41
C LEU A 294 -0.36 -11.69 -20.92
N VAL A 295 -0.45 -12.70 -21.75
CA VAL A 295 -0.51 -12.54 -23.23
C VAL A 295 -1.94 -12.49 -23.74
N SER A 296 -2.82 -13.34 -23.20
CA SER A 296 -4.22 -13.32 -23.61
C SER A 296 -5.15 -13.66 -22.45
N ALA A 297 -6.37 -13.14 -22.54
CA ALA A 297 -7.46 -13.51 -21.69
C ALA A 297 -8.77 -13.58 -22.47
N THR A 298 -9.65 -14.47 -22.05
CA THR A 298 -11.04 -14.54 -22.52
C THR A 298 -11.96 -14.60 -21.32
N GLY A 299 -13.15 -14.03 -21.44
CA GLY A 299 -14.18 -14.13 -20.41
C GLY A 299 -15.56 -14.27 -21.01
N THR A 300 -16.41 -14.99 -20.30
CA THR A 300 -17.83 -15.12 -20.61
C THR A 300 -18.67 -14.90 -19.35
N TYR A 301 -19.84 -14.36 -19.51
CA TYR A 301 -20.81 -14.13 -18.45
C TYR A 301 -22.22 -14.53 -18.93
N THR A 302 -23.01 -15.14 -18.03
CA THR A 302 -24.42 -15.44 -18.25
C THR A 302 -25.20 -15.13 -16.97
N GLY A 303 -26.05 -14.13 -17.03
CA GLY A 303 -26.92 -13.67 -15.95
C GLY A 303 -28.40 -13.96 -16.19
N ALA A 304 -29.24 -13.46 -15.28
CA ALA A 304 -30.69 -13.50 -15.44
C ALA A 304 -31.16 -12.69 -16.67
N ASP A 305 -32.40 -12.91 -17.09
CA ASP A 305 -33.08 -12.13 -18.13
C ASP A 305 -32.34 -12.10 -19.47
N ASN A 306 -31.72 -13.24 -19.83
CA ASN A 306 -30.92 -13.39 -21.06
C ASN A 306 -29.74 -12.41 -21.13
N LYS A 307 -29.22 -11.95 -19.99
CA LYS A 307 -27.99 -11.18 -19.93
C LYS A 307 -26.80 -12.07 -20.29
N THR A 308 -26.04 -11.68 -21.26
CA THR A 308 -24.80 -12.35 -21.65
C THR A 308 -23.71 -11.33 -21.95
N ALA A 309 -22.48 -11.68 -21.67
CA ALA A 309 -21.32 -10.91 -22.08
C ALA A 309 -20.13 -11.81 -22.41
N SER A 310 -19.26 -11.34 -23.26
CA SER A 310 -17.99 -11.97 -23.52
C SER A 310 -16.93 -10.93 -23.85
N TYR A 311 -15.68 -11.23 -23.49
CA TYR A 311 -14.54 -10.44 -23.94
C TYR A 311 -13.38 -11.32 -24.40
N THR A 312 -12.53 -10.72 -25.26
CA THR A 312 -11.21 -11.22 -25.56
C THR A 312 -10.21 -10.11 -25.36
N LEU A 313 -9.07 -10.43 -24.78
CA LEU A 313 -7.93 -9.53 -24.57
C LEU A 313 -6.67 -10.17 -25.14
N ALA A 314 -5.87 -9.40 -25.89
CA ALA A 314 -4.56 -9.78 -26.34
C ALA A 314 -3.55 -8.67 -26.01
N MET A 315 -2.37 -9.05 -25.52
CA MET A 315 -1.32 -8.15 -25.07
C MET A 315 0.00 -8.48 -25.78
N GLY A 316 0.73 -7.44 -26.18
CA GLY A 316 2.10 -7.56 -26.69
C GLY A 316 3.08 -6.76 -25.82
N TYR A 317 4.32 -7.24 -25.74
CA TYR A 317 5.35 -6.66 -24.87
C TYR A 317 6.71 -6.70 -25.55
N ASP A 318 7.58 -5.79 -25.15
CA ASP A 318 9.00 -5.79 -25.54
C ASP A 318 9.92 -6.29 -24.39
N ASN A 319 11.23 -6.21 -24.63
CA ASN A 319 12.24 -6.65 -23.66
C ASN A 319 12.38 -5.74 -22.43
N MET A 320 11.85 -4.52 -22.46
CA MET A 320 11.77 -3.61 -21.31
C MET A 320 10.49 -3.78 -20.50
N HIS A 321 9.72 -4.84 -20.81
CA HIS A 321 8.40 -5.08 -20.24
C HIS A 321 7.38 -3.96 -20.53
N ARG A 322 7.63 -3.11 -21.52
CA ARG A 322 6.67 -2.11 -21.99
C ARG A 322 5.58 -2.81 -22.81
N ILE A 323 4.34 -2.37 -22.66
CA ILE A 323 3.22 -2.83 -23.47
C ILE A 323 3.37 -2.24 -24.88
N THR A 324 3.42 -3.07 -25.91
CA THR A 324 3.50 -2.62 -27.32
C THR A 324 2.14 -2.63 -28.01
N SER A 325 1.25 -3.51 -27.57
CA SER A 325 -0.12 -3.58 -28.08
C SER A 325 -1.07 -4.11 -27.02
N LYS A 326 -2.33 -3.61 -27.04
CA LYS A 326 -3.44 -4.12 -26.26
C LYS A 326 -4.69 -4.10 -27.12
N ARG A 327 -5.28 -5.27 -27.36
CA ARG A 327 -6.53 -5.39 -28.13
C ARG A 327 -7.59 -6.03 -27.24
N GLN A 328 -8.74 -5.38 -27.14
CA GLN A 328 -9.90 -5.87 -26.38
C GLN A 328 -11.15 -5.81 -27.25
N ILE A 329 -11.90 -6.88 -27.26
CA ILE A 329 -13.23 -6.93 -27.88
C ILE A 329 -14.22 -7.33 -26.79
N LEU A 330 -15.32 -6.61 -26.68
CA LEU A 330 -16.40 -6.82 -25.73
C LEU A 330 -17.72 -6.94 -26.46
N THR A 331 -18.48 -7.97 -26.14
CA THR A 331 -19.86 -8.14 -26.57
C THR A 331 -20.75 -8.29 -25.34
N GLN A 332 -21.85 -7.54 -25.29
CA GLN A 332 -22.83 -7.64 -24.22
C GLN A 332 -24.24 -7.63 -24.81
N ASN A 333 -25.14 -8.39 -24.19
CA ASN A 333 -26.58 -8.36 -24.47
C ASN A 333 -27.33 -8.16 -23.16
N ASN A 334 -28.18 -7.15 -23.11
CA ASN A 334 -29.05 -6.80 -21.98
C ASN A 334 -28.32 -6.56 -20.63
N VAL A 335 -27.03 -6.24 -20.65
CA VAL A 335 -26.23 -6.02 -19.42
C VAL A 335 -26.27 -4.55 -18.99
N GLN A 336 -25.80 -3.64 -19.84
CA GLN A 336 -25.80 -2.20 -19.56
C GLN A 336 -27.11 -1.52 -19.95
N PHE A 337 -27.78 -2.02 -20.97
CA PHE A 337 -29.09 -1.54 -21.46
C PHE A 337 -29.81 -2.69 -22.19
N ASP A 338 -31.10 -2.51 -22.46
CA ASP A 338 -31.86 -3.47 -23.23
C ASP A 338 -31.42 -3.43 -24.70
N GLY A 339 -30.67 -4.46 -25.10
CA GLY A 339 -30.07 -4.59 -26.43
C GLY A 339 -28.64 -5.09 -26.41
N SER A 340 -28.01 -5.06 -27.56
CA SER A 340 -26.65 -5.55 -27.77
C SER A 340 -25.65 -4.41 -27.84
N LEU A 341 -24.54 -4.55 -27.12
CA LEU A 341 -23.35 -3.71 -27.21
C LEU A 341 -22.21 -4.54 -27.80
N ASN A 342 -21.64 -4.07 -28.89
CA ASN A 342 -20.35 -4.53 -29.37
C ASN A 342 -19.39 -3.36 -29.22
N ALA A 343 -18.38 -3.51 -28.40
CA ALA A 343 -17.38 -2.49 -28.14
C ALA A 343 -15.98 -3.13 -28.17
N GLY A 344 -14.98 -2.31 -28.33
CA GLY A 344 -13.60 -2.79 -28.30
C GLY A 344 -12.65 -1.72 -28.77
N TYR A 345 -11.40 -2.04 -28.65
CA TYR A 345 -10.31 -1.18 -29.09
C TYR A 345 -9.08 -2.01 -29.46
N ASP A 346 -8.24 -1.39 -30.27
CA ASP A 346 -6.91 -1.89 -30.62
C ASP A 346 -5.93 -0.75 -30.38
N LEU A 347 -5.15 -0.87 -29.30
CA LEU A 347 -4.16 0.12 -28.90
C LEU A 347 -2.78 -0.30 -29.38
N THR A 348 -2.11 0.59 -30.11
CA THR A 348 -0.69 0.44 -30.45
C THR A 348 0.10 1.51 -29.69
N TYR A 349 1.06 1.08 -28.89
CA TYR A 349 1.85 1.94 -28.01
C TYR A 349 3.19 2.30 -28.67
N THR A 350 3.52 3.57 -28.66
CA THR A 350 4.81 4.08 -29.12
C THR A 350 5.48 4.84 -27.98
N TYR A 351 6.74 4.47 -27.71
CA TYR A 351 7.53 5.08 -26.62
C TYR A 351 8.52 6.09 -27.20
N GLY A 352 9.02 6.99 -26.35
CA GLY A 352 10.04 7.95 -26.69
C GLY A 352 11.33 7.26 -27.15
N THR A 353 12.07 7.89 -28.03
CA THR A 353 13.36 7.39 -28.57
C THR A 353 14.56 8.09 -27.96
N ASP A 354 14.36 9.30 -27.47
CA ASP A 354 15.41 10.11 -26.90
C ASP A 354 15.91 9.54 -25.56
N ALA A 355 17.15 9.81 -25.23
CA ALA A 355 17.70 9.49 -23.92
C ALA A 355 16.84 10.10 -22.80
N GLY A 356 16.50 9.30 -21.79
CA GLY A 356 15.61 9.70 -20.69
C GLY A 356 14.11 9.64 -21.00
N LYS A 357 13.71 9.37 -22.26
CA LYS A 357 12.30 9.27 -22.67
C LYS A 357 11.88 7.87 -23.09
N LYS A 358 12.78 6.91 -23.15
CA LYS A 358 12.48 5.54 -23.61
C LYS A 358 11.47 4.80 -22.75
N PHE A 359 11.28 5.20 -21.50
CA PHE A 359 10.26 4.64 -20.60
C PHE A 359 8.92 5.33 -20.77
N GLN A 360 8.90 6.56 -21.28
CA GLN A 360 7.72 7.40 -21.40
C GLN A 360 6.92 7.05 -22.66
N LEU A 361 5.62 6.93 -22.49
CA LEU A 361 4.70 6.73 -23.58
C LEU A 361 4.62 8.01 -24.42
N ALA A 362 4.98 7.96 -25.68
CA ALA A 362 4.89 9.12 -26.57
C ALA A 362 3.53 9.21 -27.25
N ASN A 363 3.01 8.05 -27.70
CA ASN A 363 1.77 8.01 -28.45
C ASN A 363 1.05 6.68 -28.27
N VAL A 364 -0.29 6.72 -28.29
CA VAL A 364 -1.13 5.55 -28.44
C VAL A 364 -2.10 5.78 -29.60
N LYS A 365 -1.97 4.95 -30.64
CA LYS A 365 -3.00 4.85 -31.65
C LYS A 365 -4.12 3.97 -31.11
N ASP A 366 -5.33 4.50 -31.06
CA ASP A 366 -6.51 3.86 -30.47
C ASP A 366 -7.60 3.70 -31.56
N VAL A 367 -7.72 2.49 -32.06
CA VAL A 367 -8.78 2.13 -33.01
C VAL A 367 -9.97 1.61 -32.21
N ASN A 368 -11.06 2.38 -32.19
CA ASN A 368 -12.24 2.04 -31.42
C ASN A 368 -13.31 1.37 -32.28
N TYR A 369 -13.96 0.38 -31.69
CA TYR A 369 -15.11 -0.33 -32.26
C TYR A 369 -16.25 -0.22 -31.26
N ARG A 370 -17.33 0.49 -31.60
CA ARG A 370 -18.49 0.61 -30.74
C ARG A 370 -19.77 0.70 -31.56
N THR A 371 -20.78 -0.13 -31.23
CA THR A 371 -22.15 -0.05 -31.72
C THR A 371 -23.07 0.01 -30.51
N GLU A 372 -23.78 1.12 -30.30
CA GLU A 372 -24.64 1.31 -29.12
C GLU A 372 -26.11 1.05 -29.44
N GLU A 373 -26.69 1.72 -30.42
CA GLU A 373 -28.16 1.73 -30.60
C GLU A 373 -28.62 0.92 -31.82
N THR A 374 -27.80 0.82 -32.81
CA THR A 374 -28.05 0.04 -34.02
C THR A 374 -26.84 -0.84 -34.33
N PRO A 375 -26.97 -2.16 -34.20
CA PRO A 375 -25.89 -3.11 -34.48
C PRO A 375 -25.27 -2.99 -35.88
N SER A 376 -26.01 -2.36 -36.83
CA SER A 376 -25.57 -2.14 -38.20
C SER A 376 -24.76 -0.86 -38.43
N GLU A 377 -24.74 0.08 -37.48
CA GLU A 377 -24.01 1.32 -37.61
C GLU A 377 -22.86 1.36 -36.63
N SER A 378 -21.67 1.00 -37.08
CA SER A 378 -20.44 1.12 -36.31
C SER A 378 -20.02 2.58 -36.25
N LYS A 379 -20.11 3.20 -35.05
CA LYS A 379 -19.53 4.53 -34.78
C LYS A 379 -18.05 4.37 -34.40
N ASN A 380 -17.23 3.92 -35.36
CA ASN A 380 -15.80 3.81 -35.15
C ASN A 380 -15.17 5.20 -35.21
N VAL A 381 -14.59 5.63 -34.09
CA VAL A 381 -13.73 6.81 -34.04
C VAL A 381 -12.34 6.35 -33.71
N ASN A 382 -11.40 6.60 -34.60
CA ASN A 382 -10.00 6.34 -34.33
C ASN A 382 -9.42 7.54 -33.56
N ASN A 383 -8.81 7.28 -32.42
CA ASN A 383 -8.13 8.28 -31.64
C ASN A 383 -6.61 8.10 -31.76
N ASN A 384 -5.93 9.19 -31.60
CA ASN A 384 -4.48 9.21 -31.46
C ASN A 384 -4.14 10.07 -30.28
N HIS A 385 -3.60 9.46 -29.22
CA HIS A 385 -3.27 10.11 -27.97
C HIS A 385 -1.79 10.42 -27.96
N ALA A 386 -1.43 11.70 -27.83
CA ALA A 386 -0.06 12.14 -27.60
C ALA A 386 0.13 12.46 -26.13
N TYR A 387 1.25 12.05 -25.56
CA TYR A 387 1.55 12.15 -24.13
C TYR A 387 2.79 13.02 -23.90
N GLU A 388 2.71 13.89 -22.88
CA GLU A 388 3.83 14.69 -22.44
C GLU A 388 4.06 14.49 -20.94
N TYR A 389 5.34 14.51 -20.55
CA TYR A 389 5.77 14.28 -19.18
C TYR A 389 6.63 15.43 -18.69
N ASP A 390 6.58 15.66 -17.39
CA ASP A 390 7.50 16.58 -16.72
C ASP A 390 8.92 15.96 -16.58
N ALA A 391 9.84 16.69 -15.96
CA ALA A 391 11.20 16.20 -15.78
C ALA A 391 11.32 15.08 -14.74
N SER A 392 10.36 14.95 -13.84
CA SER A 392 10.28 13.87 -12.85
C SER A 392 9.51 12.65 -13.37
N GLY A 393 9.11 12.66 -14.66
CA GLY A 393 8.42 11.55 -15.30
C GLY A 393 6.94 11.44 -14.98
N ASN A 394 6.31 12.47 -14.44
CA ASN A 394 4.87 12.49 -14.27
C ASN A 394 4.18 12.93 -15.56
N LEU A 395 3.07 12.26 -15.89
CA LEU A 395 2.24 12.65 -17.03
C LEU A 395 1.60 14.01 -16.76
N VAL A 396 1.82 14.99 -17.64
CA VAL A 396 1.29 16.36 -17.49
C VAL A 396 0.25 16.72 -18.53
N TYR A 397 0.31 16.09 -19.71
CA TYR A 397 -0.59 16.43 -20.80
C TYR A 397 -0.90 15.22 -21.67
N VAL A 398 -2.17 15.09 -22.05
CA VAL A 398 -2.61 14.15 -23.07
C VAL A 398 -3.45 14.92 -24.07
N ASN A 399 -3.02 14.92 -25.33
CA ASN A 399 -3.80 15.45 -26.44
C ASN A 399 -4.38 14.30 -27.25
N THR A 400 -5.68 14.27 -27.42
CA THR A 400 -6.39 13.27 -28.18
C THR A 400 -6.94 13.85 -29.46
N SER A 401 -6.32 13.54 -30.58
CA SER A 401 -6.91 13.80 -31.90
C SER A 401 -7.87 12.69 -32.29
N ARG A 402 -8.94 13.03 -32.96
CA ARG A 402 -10.01 12.10 -33.32
C ARG A 402 -10.21 12.09 -34.82
N THR A 403 -10.36 10.89 -35.41
CA THR A 403 -10.65 10.71 -36.82
C THR A 403 -11.92 9.91 -36.99
N LYS A 404 -12.88 10.48 -37.71
CA LYS A 404 -14.14 9.81 -38.03
C LYS A 404 -13.90 8.63 -39.00
N LYS A 405 -14.90 7.77 -39.14
CA LYS A 405 -14.84 6.59 -39.99
C LYS A 405 -14.60 6.92 -41.49
N ASP A 406 -15.04 8.09 -41.91
CA ASP A 406 -14.82 8.61 -43.28
C ASP A 406 -13.40 9.16 -43.48
N GLY A 407 -12.54 9.11 -42.46
CA GLY A 407 -11.17 9.60 -42.52
C GLY A 407 -11.03 11.10 -42.25
N MET A 408 -12.15 11.81 -42.02
CA MET A 408 -12.09 13.24 -41.67
C MET A 408 -11.76 13.46 -40.21
N SER A 409 -10.98 14.50 -39.92
CA SER A 409 -10.73 14.90 -38.54
C SER A 409 -12.01 15.31 -37.85
N ASP A 410 -12.22 14.86 -36.62
CA ASP A 410 -13.24 15.42 -35.76
C ASP A 410 -12.72 16.73 -35.19
N GLU A 411 -13.50 17.78 -35.25
CA GLU A 411 -13.15 19.11 -34.73
C GLU A 411 -13.03 19.08 -33.19
N LYS A 412 -13.59 18.04 -32.54
CA LYS A 412 -13.52 17.86 -31.08
C LYS A 412 -12.23 17.11 -30.72
N THR A 413 -11.18 17.85 -30.44
CA THR A 413 -10.02 17.30 -29.71
C THR A 413 -10.40 17.15 -28.23
N ALA A 414 -9.88 16.13 -27.59
CA ALA A 414 -9.99 15.99 -26.14
C ALA A 414 -8.62 16.22 -25.49
N GLU A 415 -8.59 17.00 -24.43
CA GLU A 415 -7.38 17.32 -23.71
C GLU A 415 -7.52 16.89 -22.25
N ARG A 416 -6.43 16.33 -21.71
CA ARG A 416 -6.26 16.13 -20.28
C ARG A 416 -5.00 16.82 -19.83
N LYS A 417 -5.09 17.63 -18.79
CA LYS A 417 -3.95 18.30 -18.15
C LYS A 417 -3.86 17.85 -16.70
N LEU A 418 -2.65 17.64 -16.22
CA LEU A 418 -2.40 17.19 -14.85
C LEU A 418 -1.36 18.07 -14.19
N LYS A 419 -1.57 18.40 -12.93
CA LYS A 419 -0.68 19.20 -12.10
C LYS A 419 -0.19 18.37 -10.92
N TRP A 420 1.11 18.39 -10.69
CA TRP A 420 1.78 17.60 -9.65
C TRP A 420 2.48 18.50 -8.64
N ASP A 421 2.65 18.01 -7.42
CA ASP A 421 3.45 18.69 -6.40
C ASP A 421 4.91 18.22 -6.40
N GLU A 422 5.71 18.75 -5.47
CA GLU A 422 7.14 18.49 -5.33
C GLU A 422 7.46 17.05 -4.93
N GLU A 423 6.49 16.32 -4.36
CA GLU A 423 6.60 14.89 -4.01
C GLU A 423 6.01 13.96 -5.08
N ASN A 424 5.70 14.52 -6.28
CA ASN A 424 5.06 13.78 -7.38
C ASN A 424 3.65 13.25 -7.05
N ARG A 425 2.89 13.98 -6.21
CA ARG A 425 1.49 13.69 -5.93
C ARG A 425 0.60 14.55 -6.85
N LEU A 426 -0.47 13.95 -7.38
CA LEU A 426 -1.38 14.65 -8.30
C LEU A 426 -2.22 15.68 -7.54
N LEU A 427 -2.05 16.96 -7.84
CA LEU A 427 -2.81 18.06 -7.21
C LEU A 427 -4.13 18.35 -7.93
N ALA A 428 -4.14 18.24 -9.24
CA ALA A 428 -5.34 18.51 -10.03
C ALA A 428 -5.29 17.83 -11.40
N SER A 429 -6.46 17.54 -11.92
CA SER A 429 -6.69 17.07 -13.29
C SER A 429 -7.74 17.94 -13.95
N ASP A 430 -7.48 18.38 -15.18
CA ASP A 430 -8.45 19.02 -16.07
C ASP A 430 -8.76 18.06 -17.22
N ASP A 431 -10.01 17.65 -17.32
CA ASP A 431 -10.53 16.83 -18.41
C ASP A 431 -11.50 17.66 -19.26
N ASN A 432 -10.99 18.36 -20.28
CA ASN A 432 -11.79 19.22 -21.16
C ASN A 432 -12.59 20.30 -20.39
N GLY A 433 -12.01 20.96 -19.43
CA GLY A 433 -12.65 22.00 -18.61
C GLY A 433 -13.31 21.48 -17.34
N PHE A 434 -13.31 20.17 -17.11
CA PHE A 434 -13.76 19.58 -15.86
C PHE A 434 -12.56 19.38 -14.91
N VAL A 435 -12.47 20.24 -13.88
CA VAL A 435 -11.32 20.23 -12.96
C VAL A 435 -11.64 19.46 -11.69
N THR A 436 -10.81 18.47 -11.37
CA THR A 436 -10.80 17.74 -10.11
C THR A 436 -9.55 18.13 -9.32
N ASN A 437 -9.70 18.39 -8.02
CA ASN A 437 -8.59 18.77 -7.14
C ASN A 437 -8.38 17.74 -6.03
N TYR A 438 -7.14 17.57 -5.61
CA TYR A 438 -6.71 16.61 -4.61
C TYR A 438 -5.81 17.25 -3.56
N TRP A 439 -5.96 16.83 -2.30
CA TRP A 439 -5.08 17.19 -1.19
C TRP A 439 -4.60 15.95 -0.47
N TYR A 440 -3.42 16.08 0.10
CA TYR A 440 -2.74 14.99 0.78
C TYR A 440 -2.31 15.42 2.18
N ASP A 441 -2.27 14.45 3.10
CA ASP A 441 -1.68 14.69 4.41
C ASP A 441 -0.15 14.51 4.37
N ALA A 442 0.48 14.68 5.52
CA ALA A 442 1.92 14.56 5.67
C ALA A 442 2.49 13.16 5.37
N ASP A 443 1.65 12.14 5.39
CA ASP A 443 2.04 10.75 5.05
C ASP A 443 1.86 10.47 3.54
N GLY A 444 1.36 11.45 2.77
CA GLY A 444 1.08 11.31 1.35
C GLY A 444 -0.26 10.64 1.04
N GLU A 445 -1.11 10.41 2.05
CA GLU A 445 -2.44 9.84 1.83
C GLU A 445 -3.43 10.93 1.40
N ARG A 446 -4.25 10.63 0.40
CA ARG A 446 -5.27 11.55 -0.11
C ARG A 446 -6.32 11.82 0.98
N THR A 447 -6.54 13.08 1.28
CA THR A 447 -7.46 13.52 2.33
C THR A 447 -8.71 14.18 1.81
N VAL A 448 -8.60 14.87 0.69
CA VAL A 448 -9.72 15.55 0.06
C VAL A 448 -9.67 15.35 -1.44
N LYS A 449 -10.80 15.09 -2.03
CA LYS A 449 -11.06 15.19 -3.47
C LYS A 449 -12.23 16.11 -3.67
N THR A 450 -12.11 17.10 -4.57
CA THR A 450 -13.23 17.94 -4.98
C THR A 450 -13.38 17.95 -6.48
N SER A 451 -14.60 18.08 -6.95
CA SER A 451 -14.89 18.28 -8.37
C SER A 451 -16.01 19.31 -8.54
N GLY A 452 -16.11 19.89 -9.73
CA GLY A 452 -17.24 20.73 -10.10
C GLY A 452 -18.55 19.96 -10.14
N GLU A 453 -19.69 20.67 -10.24
CA GLU A 453 -20.98 20.03 -10.51
C GLU A 453 -21.01 19.47 -11.93
N SER A 454 -21.71 18.33 -12.10
CA SER A 454 -21.81 17.61 -13.37
C SER A 454 -22.62 18.31 -14.45
N ASP A 455 -23.33 19.39 -14.12
CA ASP A 455 -24.08 20.17 -15.09
C ASP A 455 -23.16 21.12 -15.86
N GLN A 456 -22.32 20.52 -16.70
CA GLN A 456 -21.56 21.27 -17.69
C GLN A 456 -22.54 21.79 -18.76
N VAL A 457 -22.67 23.09 -18.85
CA VAL A 457 -23.47 23.71 -19.92
C VAL A 457 -22.58 23.83 -21.15
N TYR A 458 -22.88 23.02 -22.16
CA TYR A 458 -22.26 23.14 -23.47
C TYR A 458 -23.23 23.92 -24.41
N VAL A 459 -22.74 25.01 -24.96
CA VAL A 459 -23.45 25.74 -26.02
C VAL A 459 -22.71 25.50 -27.33
N ASN A 460 -23.40 24.95 -28.34
CA ASN A 460 -22.80 24.59 -29.63
C ASN A 460 -21.57 23.69 -29.53
N SER A 461 -21.54 22.80 -28.56
CA SER A 461 -20.41 21.90 -28.28
C SER A 461 -19.16 22.55 -27.69
N GLU A 462 -19.21 23.82 -27.37
CA GLU A 462 -18.18 24.50 -26.57
C GLU A 462 -18.62 24.53 -25.10
N PHE A 463 -17.65 24.32 -24.19
CA PHE A 463 -17.88 24.46 -22.78
C PHE A 463 -18.26 25.92 -22.47
N ALA A 464 -19.50 26.18 -22.13
CA ALA A 464 -20.04 27.50 -21.90
C ALA A 464 -20.09 27.88 -20.43
N GLY A 465 -19.72 26.99 -19.54
CA GLY A 465 -19.68 27.18 -18.10
C GLY A 465 -20.29 25.98 -17.37
N GLY A 466 -20.06 25.94 -16.13
CA GLY A 466 -20.57 25.02 -15.11
C GLY A 466 -20.28 25.67 -13.78
N ARG A 467 -20.90 25.21 -12.71
CA ARG A 467 -20.50 25.63 -11.37
C ARG A 467 -19.18 24.94 -11.04
N THR A 468 -18.12 25.72 -11.00
CA THR A 468 -16.77 25.28 -10.62
C THR A 468 -16.56 25.29 -9.12
N ASN A 469 -17.63 25.17 -8.33
CA ASN A 469 -17.55 25.13 -6.90
C ASN A 469 -17.23 23.71 -6.42
N THR A 470 -16.81 23.59 -5.16
CA THR A 470 -16.55 22.34 -4.47
C THR A 470 -17.83 21.63 -4.04
N ALA A 471 -18.87 21.67 -4.89
CA ALA A 471 -20.19 21.11 -4.59
C ALA A 471 -20.14 19.60 -4.36
N LYS A 472 -19.27 18.91 -5.12
CA LYS A 472 -18.93 17.50 -4.87
C LYS A 472 -17.58 17.43 -4.19
N PHE A 473 -17.54 16.82 -3.02
CA PHE A 473 -16.29 16.51 -2.35
C PHE A 473 -16.36 15.13 -1.68
N SER A 474 -15.21 14.50 -1.55
CA SER A 474 -14.97 13.37 -0.69
C SER A 474 -13.88 13.74 0.30
N LEU A 475 -14.18 13.66 1.58
CA LEU A 475 -13.27 13.96 2.69
C LEU A 475 -12.87 12.64 3.35
N TYR A 476 -11.63 12.22 3.14
CA TYR A 476 -11.07 10.98 3.69
C TYR A 476 -10.53 11.25 5.10
N VAL A 477 -11.42 11.19 6.07
CA VAL A 477 -11.07 11.43 7.48
C VAL A 477 -10.04 10.41 7.97
N SER A 478 -10.22 9.18 7.54
CA SER A 478 -9.32 8.05 7.81
C SER A 478 -9.70 6.91 6.86
N PRO A 479 -8.96 5.81 6.79
CA PRO A 479 -9.39 4.61 6.06
C PRO A 479 -10.76 4.09 6.50
N TYR A 480 -11.20 4.47 7.70
CA TYR A 480 -12.43 3.99 8.33
C TYR A 480 -13.65 4.89 8.07
N LEU A 481 -13.46 6.15 7.67
CA LEU A 481 -14.57 7.07 7.46
C LEU A 481 -14.29 8.07 6.35
N VAL A 482 -15.20 8.12 5.39
CA VAL A 482 -15.23 9.09 4.29
C VAL A 482 -16.49 9.92 4.41
N ALA A 483 -16.36 11.22 4.52
CA ALA A 483 -17.48 12.16 4.56
C ALA A 483 -17.66 12.83 3.18
N ASN A 484 -18.90 13.11 2.83
CA ASN A 484 -19.29 13.72 1.55
C ASN A 484 -20.20 14.93 1.79
N GLN A 485 -20.56 15.59 0.70
CA GLN A 485 -21.49 16.73 0.75
C GLN A 485 -22.82 16.35 1.41
N GLY A 486 -23.48 17.36 1.99
CA GLY A 486 -24.78 17.21 2.65
C GLY A 486 -24.74 16.44 3.96
N GLY A 487 -23.55 16.30 4.58
CA GLY A 487 -23.38 15.60 5.86
C GLY A 487 -23.46 14.07 5.75
N ARG A 488 -23.50 13.53 4.55
CA ARG A 488 -23.43 12.09 4.32
C ARG A 488 -22.01 11.58 4.60
N TYR A 489 -21.92 10.36 5.11
CA TYR A 489 -20.64 9.69 5.30
C TYR A 489 -20.77 8.19 5.07
N THR A 490 -19.66 7.59 4.73
CA THR A 490 -19.54 6.12 4.66
C THR A 490 -18.44 5.70 5.63
N LYS A 491 -18.77 4.80 6.54
CA LYS A 491 -17.75 4.16 7.38
C LYS A 491 -17.46 2.76 6.89
N HIS A 492 -16.23 2.37 7.05
CA HIS A 492 -15.71 1.09 6.56
C HIS A 492 -15.21 0.26 7.73
N ILE A 493 -15.57 -1.01 7.73
CA ILE A 493 -15.15 -1.99 8.73
C ILE A 493 -14.22 -2.99 8.03
N TYR A 494 -13.12 -3.34 8.70
CA TYR A 494 -12.04 -4.13 8.14
C TYR A 494 -11.74 -5.39 8.93
N ILE A 495 -11.26 -6.43 8.22
CA ILE A 495 -10.53 -7.56 8.76
C ILE A 495 -9.09 -7.46 8.22
N GLY A 496 -8.13 -7.10 9.07
CA GLY A 496 -6.80 -6.74 8.57
C GLY A 496 -6.88 -5.56 7.61
N SER A 497 -6.40 -5.72 6.38
CA SER A 497 -6.49 -4.70 5.33
C SER A 497 -7.71 -4.86 4.41
N GLN A 498 -8.51 -5.90 4.58
CA GLN A 498 -9.67 -6.17 3.75
C GLN A 498 -10.90 -5.41 4.27
N ARG A 499 -11.49 -4.54 3.45
CA ARG A 499 -12.81 -3.94 3.70
C ARG A 499 -13.86 -5.02 3.62
N VAL A 500 -14.67 -5.15 4.67
CA VAL A 500 -15.71 -6.19 4.75
C VAL A 500 -17.11 -5.63 4.79
N VAL A 501 -17.30 -4.44 5.37
CA VAL A 501 -18.59 -3.76 5.44
C VAL A 501 -18.41 -2.27 5.17
N SER A 502 -19.34 -1.70 4.42
CA SER A 502 -19.57 -0.25 4.36
C SER A 502 -20.94 0.06 4.94
N LYS A 503 -21.01 1.01 5.86
CA LYS A 503 -22.26 1.51 6.43
C LYS A 503 -22.39 3.00 6.16
N ILE A 504 -23.53 3.41 5.63
CA ILE A 504 -23.79 4.79 5.22
C ILE A 504 -24.58 5.50 6.31
N GLY A 505 -24.17 6.71 6.62
CA GLY A 505 -24.83 7.59 7.55
C GLY A 505 -25.03 8.99 6.97
N ASP A 506 -25.74 9.82 7.72
CA ASP A 506 -26.02 11.21 7.41
C ASP A 506 -25.80 12.09 8.66
N PHE A 507 -26.16 13.38 8.57
CA PHE A 507 -26.05 14.28 9.71
C PHE A 507 -26.77 13.78 10.95
N ASP A 508 -27.91 13.16 10.79
CA ASP A 508 -28.73 12.72 11.93
C ASP A 508 -28.14 11.50 12.61
N SER A 509 -27.31 10.75 11.92
CA SER A 509 -26.61 9.59 12.45
C SER A 509 -25.27 9.89 13.12
N TYR A 510 -24.70 11.09 13.01
CA TYR A 510 -23.57 11.50 13.87
C TYR A 510 -24.03 11.63 15.32
N GLY A 511 -23.24 11.19 16.27
CA GLY A 511 -23.48 11.47 17.69
C GLY A 511 -23.28 12.93 18.02
N SER A 512 -22.13 13.49 17.63
CA SER A 512 -21.80 14.90 17.74
C SER A 512 -21.57 15.49 16.36
N ASP A 513 -22.14 16.68 16.09
CA ASP A 513 -21.90 17.38 14.83
C ASP A 513 -20.40 17.70 14.67
N PRO A 514 -19.71 17.16 13.66
CA PRO A 514 -18.27 17.39 13.46
C PRO A 514 -17.87 18.85 13.32
N ARG A 515 -18.78 19.72 12.90
CA ARG A 515 -18.56 21.18 12.77
C ARG A 515 -18.54 21.88 14.13
N ARG A 516 -19.01 21.22 15.20
CA ARG A 516 -19.14 21.74 16.56
C ARG A 516 -18.19 21.09 17.55
N ILE A 517 -17.32 20.21 17.09
CA ILE A 517 -16.26 19.62 17.92
C ILE A 517 -15.08 20.58 17.93
N GLN A 518 -14.45 20.73 19.07
CA GLN A 518 -13.27 21.57 19.25
C GLN A 518 -12.15 21.16 18.27
N TYR A 519 -11.50 22.17 17.65
CA TYR A 519 -10.43 21.94 16.69
C TYR A 519 -9.20 21.29 17.34
N ALA A 520 -8.46 20.54 16.54
CA ALA A 520 -7.15 20.03 16.95
C ALA A 520 -6.19 21.19 17.26
N GLY A 521 -5.38 21.03 18.30
CA GLY A 521 -4.45 22.06 18.73
C GLY A 521 -5.05 23.22 19.53
N SER A 522 -6.36 23.21 19.82
CA SER A 522 -7.00 24.24 20.64
C SER A 522 -6.98 23.96 22.13
N GLU A 523 -6.50 22.81 22.57
CA GLU A 523 -6.34 22.41 23.97
C GLU A 523 -4.89 22.42 24.43
N THR A 524 -4.61 23.30 25.38
CA THR A 524 -3.80 23.17 26.58
C THR A 524 -2.28 23.25 26.54
N ASP A 525 -1.56 22.90 25.53
CA ASP A 525 -0.09 22.87 25.62
C ASP A 525 0.60 24.05 24.90
N GLY A 526 -0.11 25.18 24.74
CA GLY A 526 0.43 26.41 24.12
C GLY A 526 0.52 26.35 22.59
N LEU A 527 -0.16 25.36 21.99
CA LEU A 527 -0.25 25.22 20.53
C LEU A 527 -1.50 25.93 20.02
N SER A 528 -1.34 26.65 18.92
CA SER A 528 -2.48 27.16 18.16
C SER A 528 -2.25 26.90 16.67
N VAL A 529 -3.27 26.41 15.98
CA VAL A 529 -3.29 26.24 14.53
C VAL A 529 -4.14 27.36 13.94
N ASP A 530 -3.59 28.12 12.99
CA ASP A 530 -4.35 29.16 12.30
C ASP A 530 -5.17 28.57 11.16
N TYR A 531 -6.36 28.06 11.50
CA TYR A 531 -7.28 27.49 10.53
C TYR A 531 -7.83 28.50 9.53
N LYS A 532 -7.86 29.79 9.84
CA LYS A 532 -8.29 30.83 8.89
C LYS A 532 -7.30 31.00 7.77
N VAL A 533 -6.01 31.08 8.12
CA VAL A 533 -4.93 31.16 7.13
C VAL A 533 -4.93 29.90 6.26
N LYS A 534 -5.01 28.72 6.86
CA LYS A 534 -5.06 27.45 6.12
C LYS A 534 -6.26 27.39 5.17
N TYR A 535 -7.43 27.80 5.62
CA TYR A 535 -8.63 27.83 4.78
C TYR A 535 -8.45 28.75 3.57
N THR A 536 -7.93 29.97 3.80
CA THR A 536 -7.67 30.93 2.72
C THR A 536 -6.64 30.41 1.72
N GLN A 537 -5.59 29.76 2.20
CA GLN A 537 -4.57 29.13 1.35
C GLN A 537 -5.15 28.01 0.50
N GLN A 538 -5.99 27.15 1.06
CA GLN A 538 -6.64 26.05 0.35
C GLN A 538 -7.63 26.58 -0.71
N LEU A 539 -8.37 27.61 -0.39
CA LEU A 539 -9.27 28.26 -1.35
C LEU A 539 -8.49 28.89 -2.51
N GLN A 540 -7.33 29.51 -2.20
CA GLN A 540 -6.47 30.07 -3.24
C GLN A 540 -5.85 28.94 -4.11
N ALA A 541 -5.44 27.83 -3.54
CA ALA A 541 -4.87 26.69 -4.27
C ALA A 541 -5.81 26.13 -5.35
N ILE A 542 -7.12 26.10 -5.09
CA ILE A 542 -8.11 25.73 -6.12
C ILE A 542 -8.05 26.72 -7.27
N LYS A 543 -8.09 28.03 -6.98
CA LYS A 543 -8.06 29.08 -8.00
C LYS A 543 -6.80 29.00 -8.84
N ASP A 544 -5.67 28.73 -8.21
CA ASP A 544 -4.37 28.56 -8.88
C ASP A 544 -4.35 27.32 -9.78
N ASN A 545 -5.04 26.23 -9.41
CA ASN A 545 -5.19 25.06 -10.26
C ASN A 545 -6.03 25.39 -11.50
N TYR A 546 -7.17 26.08 -11.35
CA TYR A 546 -7.97 26.54 -12.48
C TYR A 546 -7.19 27.49 -13.40
N ALA A 547 -6.43 28.42 -12.82
CA ALA A 547 -5.58 29.33 -13.57
C ALA A 547 -4.46 28.59 -14.34
N THR A 548 -3.86 27.57 -13.72
CA THR A 548 -2.83 26.74 -14.36
C THR A 548 -3.35 26.05 -15.63
N PHE A 549 -4.61 25.62 -15.60
CA PHE A 549 -5.25 24.94 -16.74
C PHE A 549 -5.89 25.92 -17.74
N ALA A 550 -5.86 27.21 -17.46
CA ALA A 550 -6.58 28.25 -18.22
C ALA A 550 -8.11 28.01 -18.26
N VAL A 551 -8.66 27.43 -17.22
CA VAL A 551 -10.09 27.19 -17.03
C VAL A 551 -10.64 28.29 -16.13
N PRO A 552 -11.75 28.99 -16.50
CA PRO A 552 -12.33 30.00 -15.64
C PRO A 552 -12.84 29.43 -14.32
N TYR A 553 -12.49 30.06 -13.19
CA TYR A 553 -13.07 29.74 -11.90
C TYR A 553 -14.38 30.54 -11.73
N ASN A 554 -15.54 29.85 -11.83
CA ASN A 554 -16.86 30.45 -11.75
C ASN A 554 -17.55 30.15 -10.40
N GLY A 555 -16.80 29.73 -9.36
CA GLY A 555 -17.32 29.44 -8.05
C GLY A 555 -17.61 30.71 -7.24
N GLU A 556 -18.69 30.70 -6.47
CA GLU A 556 -18.90 31.67 -5.41
C GLU A 556 -18.18 31.21 -4.14
N ASP A 557 -17.25 32.03 -3.66
CA ASP A 557 -16.52 31.71 -2.44
C ASP A 557 -17.41 31.88 -1.22
N ASN A 558 -17.45 30.87 -0.37
CA ASN A 558 -18.06 31.00 0.93
C ASN A 558 -17.05 31.62 1.91
N ASN A 559 -17.11 32.94 2.04
CA ASN A 559 -16.21 33.71 2.90
C ASN A 559 -16.68 33.75 4.37
N ASP A 560 -17.84 33.17 4.70
CA ASP A 560 -18.33 33.15 6.08
C ASP A 560 -17.33 32.52 7.06
N TYR A 561 -16.57 31.51 6.57
CA TYR A 561 -15.54 30.87 7.36
C TYR A 561 -14.28 31.73 7.54
N VAL A 562 -13.92 32.52 6.55
CA VAL A 562 -12.78 33.45 6.60
C VAL A 562 -13.08 34.61 7.56
N ASP A 563 -14.29 35.12 7.54
CA ASP A 563 -14.76 36.22 8.42
C ASP A 563 -15.05 35.75 9.85
N GLY A 564 -14.87 34.49 10.16
CA GLY A 564 -15.05 33.91 11.49
C GLY A 564 -16.48 33.49 11.83
N LYS A 565 -17.46 33.75 10.96
CA LYS A 565 -18.84 33.30 11.20
C LYS A 565 -19.01 31.80 11.18
N GLY A 566 -18.29 31.11 10.29
CA GLY A 566 -18.26 29.65 10.23
C GLY A 566 -17.43 29.00 11.36
N PHE A 567 -16.56 29.77 12.03
CA PHE A 567 -15.68 29.28 13.11
C PHE A 567 -16.28 29.50 14.50
N CYS A 568 -17.32 30.33 14.63
CA CYS A 568 -17.90 30.71 15.91
C CYS A 568 -18.36 29.54 16.78
N CYS A 569 -18.72 28.40 16.18
CA CYS A 569 -19.23 27.25 16.90
C CYS A 569 -18.15 26.42 17.60
N ASN A 570 -16.87 26.71 17.38
CA ASN A 570 -15.73 25.99 17.93
C ASN A 570 -14.81 26.89 18.78
N ASP A 571 -15.22 28.09 19.11
CA ASP A 571 -14.43 29.08 19.83
C ASP A 571 -14.38 28.86 21.35
N GLY A 572 -14.99 27.77 21.85
CA GLY A 572 -15.09 27.47 23.27
C GLY A 572 -16.21 28.24 24.00
N SER A 573 -17.03 29.00 23.26
CA SER A 573 -18.14 29.77 23.82
C SER A 573 -19.20 28.89 24.49
N LEU A 574 -19.99 29.49 25.38
CA LEU A 574 -21.15 28.84 26.01
C LEU A 574 -22.18 28.40 24.97
N GLU A 575 -22.34 29.17 23.90
CA GLU A 575 -23.23 28.87 22.77
C GLU A 575 -22.77 27.65 21.98
N ALA A 576 -21.47 27.53 21.73
CA ALA A 576 -20.90 26.34 21.12
C ALA A 576 -21.04 25.10 22.02
N ALA A 577 -20.90 25.28 23.32
CA ALA A 577 -21.11 24.20 24.29
C ALA A 577 -22.58 23.78 24.37
N GLN A 578 -23.53 24.74 24.38
CA GLN A 578 -24.97 24.48 24.38
C GLN A 578 -25.41 23.80 23.07
N ALA A 579 -24.90 24.24 21.91
CA ALA A 579 -25.18 23.63 20.63
C ALA A 579 -24.66 22.19 20.55
N ARG A 580 -23.51 21.90 21.20
CA ARG A 580 -22.98 20.51 21.33
C ARG A 580 -23.89 19.62 22.16
N VAL A 581 -24.38 20.15 23.28
CA VAL A 581 -25.32 19.42 24.17
C VAL A 581 -26.65 19.17 23.46
N MET A 582 -27.18 20.16 22.74
CA MET A 582 -28.43 20.01 22.00
C MET A 582 -28.28 19.03 20.83
N ALA A 583 -27.15 19.07 20.12
CA ALA A 583 -26.86 18.09 19.05
C ALA A 583 -26.77 16.65 19.60
N ARG A 584 -26.21 16.46 20.80
CA ARG A 584 -26.20 15.15 21.47
C ARG A 584 -27.58 14.71 21.95
N ALA A 585 -28.37 15.62 22.47
CA ALA A 585 -29.70 15.30 23.01
C ALA A 585 -30.72 14.91 21.93
N MET A 586 -30.56 15.42 20.70
CA MET A 586 -31.47 15.12 19.59
C MET A 586 -31.20 13.78 18.92
N LYS A 587 -30.10 13.11 19.20
CA LYS A 587 -29.57 12.01 18.38
C LYS A 587 -29.48 10.63 19.03
N ASN A 588 -29.96 10.46 20.24
CA ASN A 588 -29.90 9.18 20.95
C ASN A 588 -31.07 8.24 20.69
N ASN A 589 -31.85 8.44 19.62
CA ASN A 589 -33.10 7.75 19.36
C ASN A 589 -33.08 6.83 18.12
N PHE A 590 -31.92 6.32 17.70
CA PHE A 590 -31.91 5.28 16.68
C PHE A 590 -32.57 4.01 17.20
N GLN A 591 -33.54 3.50 16.45
CA GLN A 591 -34.23 2.25 16.75
C GLN A 591 -33.88 1.19 15.69
N GLU A 592 -34.03 -0.07 16.07
CA GLU A 592 -33.95 -1.18 15.12
C GLU A 592 -34.93 -0.91 13.96
N GLY A 593 -34.41 -0.94 12.74
CA GLY A 593 -35.20 -0.71 11.53
C GLY A 593 -35.16 0.71 10.99
N ASP A 594 -34.45 1.65 11.62
CA ASP A 594 -34.20 2.96 11.06
C ASP A 594 -33.45 2.85 9.71
N THR A 595 -33.68 3.81 8.82
CA THR A 595 -33.06 3.82 7.47
C THR A 595 -31.53 3.74 7.55
N TYR A 596 -30.91 4.42 8.53
CA TYR A 596 -29.48 4.34 8.79
C TYR A 596 -29.02 2.91 9.08
N GLU A 597 -29.77 2.16 9.89
CA GLU A 597 -29.39 0.80 10.27
C GLU A 597 -29.49 -0.18 9.09
N LYS A 598 -30.32 0.12 8.11
CA LYS A 598 -30.48 -0.71 6.89
C LYS A 598 -29.44 -0.46 5.82
N MET A 599 -28.75 0.68 5.87
CA MET A 599 -27.77 1.09 4.87
C MET A 599 -26.38 0.44 5.15
N GLN A 600 -26.36 -0.90 5.20
CA GLN A 600 -25.15 -1.72 5.42
C GLN A 600 -24.92 -2.61 4.22
N PHE A 601 -23.66 -2.60 3.73
CA PHE A 601 -23.26 -3.31 2.52
C PHE A 601 -22.05 -4.18 2.80
N TYR A 602 -22.14 -5.45 2.47
CA TYR A 602 -21.18 -6.51 2.77
C TYR A 602 -20.43 -6.92 1.51
N TYR A 603 -19.10 -6.94 1.59
CA TYR A 603 -18.24 -7.21 0.45
C TYR A 603 -17.89 -8.69 0.35
N HIS A 604 -18.03 -9.22 -0.87
CA HIS A 604 -17.58 -10.56 -1.23
C HIS A 604 -16.60 -10.41 -2.40
N PRO A 605 -15.30 -10.23 -2.08
CA PRO A 605 -14.29 -9.98 -3.10
C PRO A 605 -13.84 -11.26 -3.81
N ASP A 606 -13.21 -11.09 -4.95
CA ASP A 606 -12.46 -12.13 -5.64
C ASP A 606 -11.13 -12.47 -4.89
N HIS A 607 -10.29 -13.29 -5.52
CA HIS A 607 -8.99 -13.69 -4.95
C HIS A 607 -7.96 -12.56 -4.89
N LEU A 608 -8.15 -11.49 -5.63
CA LEU A 608 -7.31 -10.28 -5.66
C LEU A 608 -7.81 -9.20 -4.69
N GLY A 609 -8.96 -9.43 -4.06
CA GLY A 609 -9.62 -8.45 -3.20
C GLY A 609 -10.50 -7.46 -3.96
N SER A 610 -10.70 -7.62 -5.27
CA SER A 610 -11.60 -6.78 -6.05
C SER A 610 -13.05 -7.01 -5.62
N SER A 611 -13.85 -5.96 -5.59
CA SER A 611 -15.28 -6.04 -5.23
C SER A 611 -16.04 -6.77 -6.34
N SER A 612 -16.44 -8.02 -6.11
CA SER A 612 -17.23 -8.82 -7.08
C SER A 612 -18.70 -8.83 -6.74
N TYR A 613 -19.08 -9.15 -5.50
CA TYR A 613 -20.46 -9.10 -5.05
C TYR A 613 -20.59 -8.22 -3.82
N ILE A 614 -21.62 -7.40 -3.79
CA ILE A 614 -22.02 -6.62 -2.62
C ILE A 614 -23.43 -7.03 -2.24
N THR A 615 -23.65 -7.38 -0.95
CA THR A 615 -24.97 -7.72 -0.43
C THR A 615 -25.44 -6.70 0.60
N ASN A 616 -26.75 -6.48 0.70
CA ASN A 616 -27.36 -5.65 1.73
C ASN A 616 -27.53 -6.43 3.07
N LEU A 617 -28.18 -5.81 4.05
CA LEU A 617 -28.45 -6.41 5.35
C LEU A 617 -29.36 -7.64 5.27
N ASP A 618 -30.24 -7.71 4.27
CA ASP A 618 -31.13 -8.86 4.03
C ASP A 618 -30.45 -10.01 3.25
N GLY A 619 -29.19 -9.84 2.89
CA GLY A 619 -28.41 -10.83 2.13
C GLY A 619 -28.69 -10.80 0.62
N GLU A 620 -29.40 -9.81 0.10
CA GLU A 620 -29.65 -9.68 -1.33
C GLU A 620 -28.45 -9.03 -2.03
N VAL A 621 -28.12 -9.50 -3.23
CA VAL A 621 -27.07 -8.89 -4.07
C VAL A 621 -27.57 -7.54 -4.58
N VAL A 622 -26.85 -6.46 -4.23
CA VAL A 622 -27.17 -5.08 -4.64
C VAL A 622 -26.24 -4.57 -5.72
N GLN A 623 -25.04 -5.15 -5.83
CA GLN A 623 -24.10 -4.85 -6.89
C GLN A 623 -23.30 -6.12 -7.22
N HIS A 624 -23.13 -6.39 -8.51
CA HIS A 624 -22.30 -7.45 -9.04
C HIS A 624 -21.35 -6.85 -10.08
N ILE A 625 -20.05 -7.14 -9.96
CA ILE A 625 -19.03 -6.55 -10.82
C ILE A 625 -18.02 -7.64 -11.22
N GLU A 626 -17.73 -7.70 -12.50
CA GLU A 626 -16.69 -8.54 -13.05
C GLU A 626 -15.70 -7.67 -13.86
N TYR A 627 -14.43 -8.07 -13.88
CA TYR A 627 -13.34 -7.27 -14.43
C TYR A 627 -12.61 -7.97 -15.57
N VAL A 628 -12.16 -7.19 -16.54
CA VAL A 628 -11.08 -7.58 -17.45
C VAL A 628 -9.76 -7.55 -16.67
N PRO A 629 -8.76 -8.36 -17.00
CA PRO A 629 -7.53 -8.55 -16.22
C PRO A 629 -6.85 -7.30 -15.67
N PHE A 630 -6.84 -6.21 -16.40
CA PHE A 630 -6.19 -4.96 -16.00
C PHE A 630 -7.14 -3.96 -15.32
N GLY A 631 -8.31 -4.41 -14.84
CA GLY A 631 -9.18 -3.63 -13.97
C GLY A 631 -10.24 -2.79 -14.68
N GLU A 632 -10.38 -2.90 -15.99
CA GLU A 632 -11.57 -2.38 -16.66
C GLU A 632 -12.79 -3.24 -16.29
N VAL A 633 -13.94 -2.61 -16.14
CA VAL A 633 -15.17 -3.31 -15.79
C VAL A 633 -15.67 -4.10 -17.00
N PHE A 634 -15.89 -5.40 -16.82
CA PHE A 634 -16.44 -6.31 -17.81
C PHE A 634 -17.95 -6.39 -17.74
N VAL A 635 -18.49 -6.61 -16.55
CA VAL A 635 -19.91 -6.65 -16.26
C VAL A 635 -20.17 -5.84 -14.99
N GLU A 636 -21.20 -5.02 -14.98
CA GLU A 636 -21.68 -4.38 -13.78
C GLU A 636 -23.20 -4.37 -13.75
N GLU A 637 -23.77 -4.87 -12.68
CA GLU A 637 -25.18 -4.85 -12.39
C GLU A 637 -25.42 -4.12 -11.06
N ARG A 638 -26.35 -3.17 -11.06
CA ARG A 638 -26.64 -2.30 -9.91
C ARG A 638 -28.14 -2.28 -9.63
N ASN A 639 -28.52 -2.26 -8.36
CA ASN A 639 -29.91 -1.99 -7.99
C ASN A 639 -30.18 -0.51 -7.66
N ASN A 640 -29.19 0.39 -7.86
CA ASN A 640 -29.29 1.84 -7.66
C ASN A 640 -29.62 2.33 -6.24
N ILE A 641 -29.52 1.48 -5.22
CA ILE A 641 -29.67 1.91 -3.82
C ILE A 641 -28.38 2.59 -3.35
N TRP A 642 -27.24 1.93 -3.57
CA TRP A 642 -25.89 2.41 -3.30
C TRP A 642 -24.91 1.60 -4.09
N ASN A 643 -23.84 2.25 -4.57
CA ASN A 643 -22.75 1.62 -5.28
C ASN A 643 -21.44 1.95 -4.59
N THR A 644 -20.57 0.95 -4.46
CA THR A 644 -19.23 1.20 -3.94
C THR A 644 -18.35 1.87 -4.99
N PRO A 645 -17.57 2.91 -4.64
CA PRO A 645 -16.52 3.42 -5.50
C PRO A 645 -15.24 2.55 -5.48
N TYR A 646 -15.17 1.58 -4.57
CA TYR A 646 -14.01 0.71 -4.39
C TYR A 646 -14.19 -0.57 -5.21
N LEU A 647 -13.50 -0.63 -6.35
CA LEU A 647 -13.72 -1.65 -7.37
C LEU A 647 -12.55 -2.62 -7.44
N PHE A 648 -11.74 -2.57 -8.50
CA PHE A 648 -10.61 -3.45 -8.73
C PHE A 648 -9.56 -3.34 -7.62
N ASN A 649 -9.10 -4.47 -7.08
CA ASN A 649 -8.21 -4.58 -5.91
C ASN A 649 -8.68 -3.79 -4.67
N ALA A 650 -9.99 -3.58 -4.52
CA ALA A 650 -10.61 -2.71 -3.50
C ALA A 650 -10.10 -1.26 -3.52
N LYS A 651 -9.57 -0.79 -4.66
CA LYS A 651 -9.12 0.59 -4.86
C LYS A 651 -10.26 1.47 -5.32
N GLU A 652 -10.20 2.74 -4.91
CA GLU A 652 -11.18 3.72 -5.33
C GLU A 652 -11.01 4.05 -6.81
N PHE A 653 -12.09 3.94 -7.54
CA PHE A 653 -12.18 4.37 -8.92
C PHE A 653 -12.74 5.79 -8.95
N ASP A 654 -11.95 6.72 -9.43
CA ASP A 654 -12.35 8.11 -9.64
C ASP A 654 -13.09 8.19 -10.98
N GLU A 655 -14.43 8.12 -10.95
CA GLU A 655 -15.26 8.14 -12.16
C GLU A 655 -15.02 9.39 -13.00
N GLU A 656 -14.66 10.50 -12.38
CA GLU A 656 -14.39 11.78 -13.02
C GLU A 656 -13.17 11.73 -13.97
N THR A 657 -12.17 10.93 -13.61
CA THR A 657 -10.91 10.86 -14.37
C THR A 657 -10.70 9.50 -15.04
N GLY A 658 -11.48 8.48 -14.64
CA GLY A 658 -11.29 7.11 -15.10
C GLY A 658 -10.01 6.44 -14.55
N LEU A 659 -9.50 6.92 -13.41
CA LEU A 659 -8.28 6.43 -12.78
C LEU A 659 -8.58 5.72 -11.45
N TYR A 660 -7.78 4.72 -11.12
CA TYR A 660 -7.76 4.14 -9.78
C TYR A 660 -6.73 4.83 -8.90
N TYR A 661 -7.11 5.18 -7.68
CA TYR A 661 -6.19 5.69 -6.66
C TYR A 661 -5.63 4.55 -5.82
N TYR A 662 -4.30 4.36 -5.86
CA TYR A 662 -3.61 3.28 -5.14
C TYR A 662 -2.85 3.74 -3.90
N GLY A 663 -2.87 5.04 -3.59
CA GLY A 663 -2.06 5.67 -2.54
C GLY A 663 -0.96 6.51 -3.19
N ALA A 664 0.20 5.94 -3.44
CA ALA A 664 1.32 6.67 -4.02
C ALA A 664 1.14 7.05 -5.49
N ARG A 665 0.34 6.31 -6.25
CA ARG A 665 0.16 6.53 -7.69
C ARG A 665 -1.30 6.39 -8.13
N TYR A 666 -1.58 6.94 -9.33
CA TYR A 666 -2.84 6.74 -10.04
C TYR A 666 -2.64 5.79 -11.21
N TYR A 667 -3.56 4.86 -11.36
CA TYR A 667 -3.52 3.80 -12.37
C TYR A 667 -4.58 4.00 -13.45
N ALA A 668 -4.18 3.93 -14.71
CA ALA A 668 -5.06 4.03 -15.88
C ALA A 668 -5.41 2.61 -16.42
N PRO A 669 -6.57 2.03 -16.11
CA PRO A 669 -6.88 0.64 -16.46
C PRO A 669 -6.97 0.41 -17.97
N ARG A 670 -7.48 1.38 -18.73
CA ARG A 670 -7.54 1.31 -20.19
C ARG A 670 -6.14 1.19 -20.80
N LEU A 671 -5.17 1.97 -20.29
CA LEU A 671 -3.78 1.90 -20.75
C LEU A 671 -3.01 0.75 -20.09
N SER A 672 -3.49 0.20 -18.99
CA SER A 672 -2.79 -0.79 -18.18
C SER A 672 -1.45 -0.27 -17.61
N LEU A 673 -1.35 1.03 -17.36
CA LEU A 673 -0.12 1.73 -16.94
C LEU A 673 -0.40 2.68 -15.77
N TRP A 674 0.65 2.92 -14.98
CA TRP A 674 0.72 4.05 -14.07
C TRP A 674 0.91 5.34 -14.86
N ILE A 675 0.42 6.47 -14.30
CA ILE A 675 0.60 7.79 -14.93
C ILE A 675 1.77 8.60 -14.34
N SER A 676 2.50 8.03 -13.39
CA SER A 676 3.72 8.58 -12.79
C SER A 676 4.74 7.49 -12.55
N THR A 677 5.99 7.89 -12.31
CA THR A 677 7.09 6.96 -12.03
C THR A 677 6.90 6.26 -10.69
N ASP A 678 7.50 5.08 -10.56
CA ASP A 678 7.47 4.29 -9.34
C ASP A 678 8.41 4.91 -8.29
N PRO A 679 7.95 5.25 -7.08
CA PRO A 679 8.83 5.69 -6.01
C PRO A 679 9.93 4.68 -5.65
N LEU A 680 9.74 3.41 -6.00
CA LEU A 680 10.68 2.30 -5.79
C LEU A 680 11.33 1.79 -7.09
N GLU A 681 11.32 2.56 -8.16
CA GLU A 681 11.83 2.17 -9.49
C GLU A 681 13.25 1.62 -9.49
N GLU A 682 14.09 2.06 -8.57
CA GLU A 682 15.47 1.59 -8.43
C GLU A 682 15.60 0.12 -8.06
N PHE A 683 14.58 -0.43 -7.42
CA PHE A 683 14.56 -1.85 -7.04
C PHE A 683 14.22 -2.78 -8.22
N TYR A 684 13.70 -2.21 -9.29
CA TYR A 684 13.25 -2.95 -10.48
C TYR A 684 13.93 -2.44 -11.78
N PRO A 685 15.26 -2.43 -11.84
CA PRO A 685 15.99 -1.75 -12.93
C PRO A 685 15.85 -2.38 -14.31
N ASN A 686 15.19 -3.52 -14.41
CA ASN A 686 14.91 -4.25 -15.66
C ASN A 686 13.46 -4.11 -16.13
N ILE A 687 12.66 -3.29 -15.45
CA ILE A 687 11.24 -3.10 -15.76
C ILE A 687 10.98 -1.59 -15.85
N THR A 688 10.13 -1.16 -16.76
CA THR A 688 9.75 0.24 -16.85
C THR A 688 8.98 0.69 -15.59
N SER A 689 9.24 1.90 -15.12
CA SER A 689 8.62 2.51 -13.92
C SER A 689 7.08 2.62 -14.02
N TYR A 690 6.52 2.52 -15.21
CA TYR A 690 5.08 2.66 -15.45
C TYR A 690 4.33 1.33 -15.52
N THR A 691 5.01 0.20 -15.38
CA THR A 691 4.40 -1.13 -15.48
C THR A 691 3.56 -1.44 -14.23
N TYR A 692 2.32 -1.87 -14.43
CA TYR A 692 1.44 -2.35 -13.37
C TYR A 692 1.65 -3.85 -13.13
N CYS A 693 1.91 -4.23 -11.86
CA CYS A 693 2.01 -5.63 -11.41
C CYS A 693 2.83 -6.54 -12.34
N HIS A 694 3.98 -6.06 -12.84
CA HIS A 694 4.87 -6.81 -13.75
C HIS A 694 4.14 -7.40 -14.97
N ASN A 695 3.06 -6.77 -15.43
CA ASN A 695 2.16 -7.26 -16.47
C ASN A 695 1.49 -8.61 -16.17
N ASN A 696 1.33 -8.96 -14.90
CA ASN A 696 0.59 -10.15 -14.45
C ASN A 696 -0.43 -9.78 -13.35
N PRO A 697 -1.49 -9.02 -13.69
CA PRO A 697 -2.47 -8.52 -12.73
C PRO A 697 -3.43 -9.60 -12.20
N ILE A 698 -3.32 -10.85 -12.69
CA ILE A 698 -4.18 -11.96 -12.25
C ILE A 698 -3.67 -12.60 -10.96
N ILE A 699 -2.38 -12.45 -10.67
CA ILE A 699 -1.79 -13.03 -9.47
C ILE A 699 -1.11 -11.99 -8.57
N LEU A 700 -0.80 -10.80 -9.12
CA LEU A 700 -0.13 -9.72 -8.43
C LEU A 700 -1.09 -8.57 -8.16
N ILE A 701 -0.94 -7.95 -7.01
CA ILE A 701 -1.59 -6.70 -6.64
C ILE A 701 -0.53 -5.75 -6.10
N ASP A 702 -0.65 -4.46 -6.41
CA ASP A 702 0.13 -3.41 -5.77
C ASP A 702 -0.73 -2.74 -4.68
N PRO A 703 -0.52 -3.01 -3.38
CA PRO A 703 -1.40 -2.50 -2.33
C PRO A 703 -1.26 -1.01 -2.07
N SER A 704 -0.13 -0.40 -2.45
CA SER A 704 0.24 0.96 -2.07
C SER A 704 0.49 1.89 -3.26
N GLY A 705 0.55 1.35 -4.47
CA GLY A 705 1.04 2.07 -5.64
C GLY A 705 2.56 2.26 -5.66
N MET A 706 3.32 1.45 -4.89
CA MET A 706 4.79 1.48 -4.82
C MET A 706 5.44 0.09 -5.04
N SER A 707 4.78 -0.98 -4.61
CA SER A 707 5.33 -2.34 -4.77
C SER A 707 4.24 -3.38 -4.72
N ASP A 708 4.34 -4.40 -5.56
CA ASP A 708 3.60 -5.63 -5.36
C ASP A 708 4.15 -6.40 -4.14
N LYS A 709 3.34 -7.18 -3.44
CA LYS A 709 3.75 -8.03 -2.30
C LYS A 709 4.62 -9.21 -2.75
N GLU A 710 5.63 -8.94 -3.55
CA GLU A 710 6.36 -9.97 -4.28
C GLU A 710 7.57 -10.56 -3.54
N ALA A 711 8.19 -9.87 -2.59
CA ALA A 711 9.41 -10.36 -1.97
C ALA A 711 9.19 -11.70 -1.26
N GLN A 712 8.09 -11.84 -0.53
CA GLN A 712 7.73 -13.08 0.15
C GLN A 712 7.23 -14.16 -0.83
N LYS A 713 6.58 -13.73 -1.91
CA LYS A 713 6.11 -14.61 -2.99
C LYS A 713 7.28 -15.09 -3.85
N ARG A 714 8.24 -14.24 -4.20
CA ARG A 714 9.48 -14.63 -4.88
C ARG A 714 10.29 -15.61 -4.05
N ALA A 715 10.37 -15.40 -2.74
CA ALA A 715 10.99 -16.33 -1.81
C ALA A 715 10.31 -17.72 -1.90
N ASN A 716 8.99 -17.78 -1.87
CA ASN A 716 8.23 -19.03 -2.00
C ASN A 716 8.39 -19.68 -3.38
N THR A 717 8.42 -18.89 -4.45
CA THR A 717 8.68 -19.37 -5.82
C THR A 717 10.07 -20.04 -5.93
N LEU A 718 11.08 -19.47 -5.29
CA LEU A 718 12.42 -20.07 -5.24
C LEU A 718 12.43 -21.40 -4.45
N ILE A 719 11.64 -21.49 -3.39
CA ILE A 719 11.47 -22.73 -2.62
C ILE A 719 10.80 -23.78 -3.51
N ASP A 720 9.76 -23.43 -4.26
CA ASP A 720 9.05 -24.33 -5.16
C ASP A 720 9.93 -24.81 -6.33
N GLN A 721 10.74 -23.90 -6.90
CA GLN A 721 11.73 -24.26 -7.93
C GLN A 721 12.80 -25.20 -7.38
N PHE A 722 13.27 -24.93 -6.15
CA PHE A 722 14.22 -25.81 -5.48
C PHE A 722 13.62 -27.19 -5.18
N GLU A 723 12.37 -27.26 -4.74
CA GLU A 723 11.65 -28.52 -4.49
C GLU A 723 11.64 -29.42 -5.73
N LYS A 724 11.39 -28.86 -6.91
CA LYS A 724 11.36 -29.56 -8.20
C LYS A 724 12.74 -29.87 -8.75
N SER A 725 13.79 -29.24 -8.25
CA SER A 725 15.16 -29.44 -8.73
C SER A 725 15.69 -30.82 -8.37
N LYS A 726 16.66 -31.34 -9.16
CA LYS A 726 17.40 -32.56 -8.85
C LYS A 726 18.63 -32.31 -7.97
N ASN A 727 18.75 -31.12 -7.37
CA ASN A 727 19.89 -30.74 -6.55
C ASN A 727 19.96 -31.62 -5.29
N THR A 728 21.13 -32.13 -5.01
CA THR A 728 21.44 -32.92 -3.83
C THR A 728 22.00 -32.04 -2.71
N SER A 729 21.85 -32.48 -1.48
CA SER A 729 22.36 -31.81 -0.29
C SER A 729 23.84 -32.14 -0.05
N VAL A 730 24.59 -31.21 0.51
CA VAL A 730 25.89 -31.48 1.14
C VAL A 730 25.75 -31.95 2.59
N PHE A 731 24.52 -32.05 3.08
CA PHE A 731 24.16 -32.52 4.43
C PHE A 731 23.42 -33.87 4.35
N PRO A 732 24.11 -35.01 4.47
CA PRO A 732 23.47 -36.32 4.29
C PRO A 732 22.37 -36.64 5.33
N HIS A 733 22.42 -35.99 6.49
CA HIS A 733 21.50 -36.18 7.61
C HIS A 733 20.28 -35.25 7.57
N ILE A 734 20.22 -34.27 6.67
CA ILE A 734 19.08 -33.39 6.49
C ILE A 734 18.37 -33.73 5.18
N SER A 735 17.13 -34.22 5.28
CA SER A 735 16.34 -34.52 4.09
C SER A 735 15.90 -33.25 3.37
N LYS A 736 15.76 -33.33 2.04
CA LYS A 736 15.30 -32.18 1.24
C LYS A 736 13.92 -31.70 1.65
N SER A 737 12.99 -32.63 1.98
CA SER A 737 11.64 -32.30 2.42
C SER A 737 11.63 -31.57 3.77
N GLU A 738 12.45 -32.01 4.71
CA GLU A 738 12.61 -31.35 6.02
C GLU A 738 13.13 -29.91 5.86
N PHE A 739 14.21 -29.74 5.06
CA PHE A 739 14.78 -28.42 4.77
C PHE A 739 13.76 -27.47 4.12
N ILE A 740 12.97 -27.93 3.14
CA ILE A 740 11.96 -27.15 2.45
C ILE A 740 10.82 -26.74 3.39
N ASN A 741 10.33 -27.66 4.22
CA ASN A 741 9.25 -27.37 5.16
C ASN A 741 9.68 -26.34 6.20
N ASP A 742 10.91 -26.45 6.71
CA ASP A 742 11.45 -25.49 7.65
C ASP A 742 11.66 -24.12 6.99
N LEU A 743 12.17 -24.08 5.76
CA LEU A 743 12.38 -22.86 4.99
C LEU A 743 11.06 -22.12 4.73
N ARG A 744 10.01 -22.83 4.34
CA ARG A 744 8.66 -22.28 4.18
C ARG A 744 8.10 -21.74 5.50
N SER A 745 8.28 -22.48 6.58
CA SER A 745 7.84 -22.07 7.92
C SER A 745 8.50 -20.76 8.33
N ILE A 746 9.81 -20.63 8.16
CA ILE A 746 10.57 -19.41 8.51
C ILE A 746 10.18 -18.23 7.62
N VAL A 747 10.06 -18.41 6.31
CA VAL A 747 9.63 -17.33 5.40
C VAL A 747 8.24 -16.81 5.75
N LYS A 748 7.35 -17.70 6.15
CA LYS A 748 5.99 -17.33 6.58
C LYS A 748 5.98 -16.63 7.94
N LYS A 749 6.83 -17.06 8.88
CA LYS A 749 6.88 -16.57 10.25
C LYS A 749 8.35 -16.40 10.71
N PRO A 750 9.04 -15.35 10.28
CA PRO A 750 10.44 -15.13 10.63
C PRO A 750 10.74 -15.11 12.14
N SER A 751 9.73 -14.83 12.98
CA SER A 751 9.86 -14.92 14.44
C SER A 751 10.04 -16.36 14.97
N SER A 752 9.85 -17.39 14.13
CA SER A 752 10.11 -18.79 14.48
C SER A 752 11.59 -19.16 14.44
N ILE A 753 12.47 -18.29 13.95
CA ILE A 753 13.91 -18.48 14.03
C ILE A 753 14.31 -18.55 15.50
N ASP A 754 15.00 -19.61 15.89
CA ASP A 754 15.37 -19.88 17.27
C ASP A 754 16.82 -20.38 17.33
N GLN A 755 17.55 -19.99 18.35
CA GLN A 755 18.92 -20.45 18.63
C GLN A 755 18.99 -21.53 19.71
N LYS A 756 17.85 -21.81 20.41
CA LYS A 756 17.79 -22.70 21.57
C LYS A 756 18.85 -22.34 22.61
N GLU A 757 19.60 -23.31 23.08
CA GLU A 757 20.68 -23.15 24.05
C GLU A 757 22.05 -22.82 23.42
N ASP A 758 22.11 -22.73 22.09
CA ASP A 758 23.34 -22.40 21.39
C ASP A 758 23.68 -20.91 21.50
N GLY A 759 24.95 -20.58 21.65
CA GLY A 759 25.43 -19.20 21.78
C GLY A 759 25.37 -18.36 20.50
N THR A 760 24.53 -18.71 19.53
CA THR A 760 24.43 -18.10 18.17
C THR A 760 23.49 -16.92 18.09
N CYS A 761 23.24 -16.18 19.17
CA CYS A 761 22.28 -15.09 19.24
C CYS A 761 22.45 -14.01 18.15
N GLY A 762 23.67 -13.63 17.83
CA GLY A 762 23.92 -12.66 16.77
C GLY A 762 23.60 -13.20 15.38
N ALA A 763 23.92 -14.48 15.13
CA ALA A 763 23.57 -15.15 13.89
C ALA A 763 22.05 -15.32 13.76
N ALA A 764 21.35 -15.68 14.84
CA ALA A 764 19.89 -15.81 14.85
C ALA A 764 19.20 -14.48 14.54
N VAL A 765 19.64 -13.36 15.12
CA VAL A 765 19.08 -12.04 14.82
C VAL A 765 19.36 -11.60 13.38
N LEU A 766 20.52 -11.96 12.81
CA LEU A 766 20.81 -11.70 11.40
C LEU A 766 19.97 -12.58 10.47
N CYS A 767 19.72 -13.86 10.83
CA CYS A 767 18.78 -14.71 10.11
C CYS A 767 17.38 -14.13 10.12
N LYS A 768 16.93 -13.66 11.28
CA LYS A 768 15.62 -13.02 11.40
C LYS A 768 15.54 -11.75 10.58
N TYR A 769 16.55 -10.90 10.58
CA TYR A 769 16.63 -9.74 9.72
C TYR A 769 16.48 -10.11 8.22
N LEU A 770 17.23 -11.10 7.75
CA LEU A 770 17.12 -11.55 6.36
C LEU A 770 15.73 -12.11 6.03
N ALA A 771 15.13 -12.88 6.92
CA ALA A 771 13.82 -13.49 6.68
C ALA A 771 12.68 -12.46 6.73
N ASP A 772 12.78 -11.44 7.59
CA ASP A 772 11.80 -10.34 7.69
C ASP A 772 11.92 -9.36 6.52
N GLU A 773 13.13 -8.86 6.26
CA GLU A 773 13.35 -7.70 5.39
C GLU A 773 13.86 -8.07 3.99
N GLN A 774 14.46 -9.26 3.84
CA GLN A 774 15.08 -9.75 2.61
C GLN A 774 14.75 -11.23 2.36
N PRO A 775 13.45 -11.65 2.33
CA PRO A 775 13.07 -13.06 2.32
C PRO A 775 13.61 -13.82 1.10
N GLU A 776 13.71 -13.16 -0.03
CA GLU A 776 14.30 -13.75 -1.25
C GLU A 776 15.80 -14.05 -1.06
N LEU A 777 16.55 -13.10 -0.51
CA LEU A 777 17.97 -13.29 -0.21
C LEU A 777 18.18 -14.38 0.87
N PHE A 778 17.31 -14.42 1.87
CA PHE A 778 17.31 -15.49 2.88
C PHE A 778 17.19 -16.86 2.23
N VAL A 779 16.19 -17.05 1.37
CA VAL A 779 15.93 -18.33 0.68
C VAL A 779 17.07 -18.70 -0.27
N LYS A 780 17.56 -17.77 -1.08
CA LYS A 780 18.71 -18.01 -1.98
C LYS A 780 19.94 -18.45 -1.21
N THR A 781 20.21 -17.80 -0.07
CA THR A 781 21.35 -18.11 0.80
C THR A 781 21.21 -19.50 1.41
N ALA A 782 20.06 -19.81 1.99
CA ALA A 782 19.80 -21.12 2.60
C ALA A 782 19.92 -22.27 1.60
N ILE A 783 19.32 -22.14 0.41
CA ILE A 783 19.42 -23.14 -0.66
C ILE A 783 20.86 -23.32 -1.13
N SER A 784 21.61 -22.24 -1.29
CA SER A 784 23.01 -22.31 -1.73
C SER A 784 23.89 -22.98 -0.67
N LEU A 785 23.69 -22.68 0.61
CA LEU A 785 24.39 -23.36 1.71
C LEU A 785 24.02 -24.84 1.78
N TYR A 786 22.75 -25.19 1.67
CA TYR A 786 22.28 -26.57 1.69
C TYR A 786 22.82 -27.41 0.52
N THR A 787 22.91 -26.85 -0.68
CA THR A 787 23.31 -27.59 -1.90
C THR A 787 24.81 -27.56 -2.16
N LYS A 788 25.48 -26.46 -1.85
CA LYS A 788 26.89 -26.22 -2.23
C LYS A 788 27.83 -26.08 -1.02
N GLY A 789 27.28 -26.01 0.18
CA GLY A 789 28.04 -25.72 1.42
C GLY A 789 28.57 -24.28 1.49
N LYS A 790 28.22 -23.42 0.51
CA LYS A 790 28.64 -22.01 0.50
C LYS A 790 27.59 -21.15 -0.21
N ALA A 791 27.47 -19.92 0.24
CA ALA A 791 26.62 -18.90 -0.39
C ALA A 791 27.39 -17.59 -0.49
N THR A 792 27.47 -17.03 -1.69
CA THR A 792 28.12 -15.74 -1.94
C THR A 792 27.05 -14.74 -2.34
N ASN A 793 27.02 -13.61 -1.65
CA ASN A 793 26.24 -12.47 -2.07
C ASN A 793 27.13 -11.22 -1.93
N ARG A 794 27.08 -10.35 -2.92
CA ARG A 794 27.99 -9.21 -3.05
C ARG A 794 29.46 -9.63 -2.85
N SER A 795 30.18 -9.02 -1.93
CA SER A 795 31.61 -9.29 -1.69
C SER A 795 31.89 -10.28 -0.55
N MET A 796 30.83 -10.87 0.03
CA MET A 796 31.00 -11.77 1.16
C MET A 796 30.52 -13.19 0.84
N THR A 797 31.26 -14.19 1.25
CA THR A 797 30.93 -15.61 1.16
C THR A 797 30.68 -16.18 2.55
N LEU A 798 29.53 -16.80 2.76
CA LEU A 798 29.22 -17.66 3.90
C LEU A 798 29.54 -19.10 3.51
N SER A 799 30.08 -19.88 4.44
CA SER A 799 30.38 -21.29 4.23
C SER A 799 30.10 -22.11 5.48
N VAL A 800 29.68 -23.34 5.27
CA VAL A 800 29.52 -24.36 6.31
C VAL A 800 30.84 -25.12 6.51
N THR A 801 31.09 -25.59 7.72
CA THR A 801 32.25 -26.43 8.02
C THR A 801 32.03 -27.88 7.62
N ASP A 802 33.09 -28.69 7.54
CA ASP A 802 32.96 -30.12 7.27
C ASP A 802 32.32 -30.87 8.45
N ASP A 803 32.49 -30.35 9.67
CA ASP A 803 31.82 -30.91 10.85
C ASP A 803 30.30 -30.67 10.77
N MET A 804 29.83 -29.48 10.34
CA MET A 804 28.44 -29.21 10.12
C MET A 804 27.81 -30.11 9.03
N LYS A 805 28.60 -30.52 8.03
CA LYS A 805 28.10 -31.42 6.97
C LYS A 805 27.96 -32.87 7.47
N LYS A 806 28.75 -33.29 8.45
CA LYS A 806 28.77 -34.67 8.97
C LYS A 806 27.79 -34.88 10.13
N GLU A 807 27.62 -33.89 10.96
CA GLU A 807 26.85 -33.96 12.20
C GLU A 807 25.71 -32.97 12.20
N GLY A 808 24.49 -33.45 12.50
CA GLY A 808 23.33 -32.56 12.73
C GLY A 808 23.43 -31.82 14.05
N ALA A 809 22.98 -30.61 14.16
CA ALA A 809 22.81 -29.92 15.43
C ALA A 809 21.64 -30.55 16.21
N ASN A 810 21.86 -30.92 17.43
CA ASN A 810 20.93 -31.74 18.23
C ASN A 810 19.61 -31.03 18.62
N CYS A 811 19.50 -29.70 18.42
CA CYS A 811 18.39 -28.90 18.94
C CYS A 811 17.77 -27.89 17.96
N LEU A 812 18.43 -27.56 16.84
CA LEU A 812 17.96 -26.55 15.89
C LEU A 812 17.26 -27.22 14.70
N SER A 813 16.28 -26.49 14.09
CA SER A 813 15.70 -26.92 12.83
C SER A 813 16.71 -26.84 11.68
N ALA A 814 16.46 -27.56 10.59
CA ALA A 814 17.37 -27.72 9.47
C ALA A 814 17.93 -26.40 8.93
N VAL A 815 17.07 -25.42 8.68
CA VAL A 815 17.48 -24.10 8.17
C VAL A 815 18.20 -23.27 9.22
N ASN A 816 17.75 -23.32 10.48
CA ASN A 816 18.42 -22.64 11.59
C ASN A 816 19.85 -23.16 11.78
N THR A 817 20.04 -24.48 11.75
CA THR A 817 21.37 -25.12 11.83
C THR A 817 22.31 -24.62 10.72
N ILE A 818 21.84 -24.65 9.47
CA ILE A 818 22.66 -24.29 8.30
C ILE A 818 22.96 -22.79 8.28
N MET A 819 21.96 -21.96 8.45
CA MET A 819 22.10 -20.50 8.32
C MET A 819 22.88 -19.90 9.50
N GLN A 820 22.49 -20.22 10.73
CA GLN A 820 23.17 -19.71 11.91
C GLN A 820 24.59 -20.25 12.02
N GLY A 821 24.81 -21.52 11.70
CA GLY A 821 26.15 -22.13 11.67
C GLY A 821 27.07 -21.48 10.64
N ALA A 822 26.59 -21.21 9.43
CA ALA A 822 27.35 -20.54 8.38
C ALA A 822 27.72 -19.09 8.76
N LEU A 823 26.77 -18.35 9.38
CA LEU A 823 27.00 -17.00 9.88
C LEU A 823 28.02 -16.99 11.02
N THR A 824 27.92 -17.92 11.97
CA THR A 824 28.85 -18.06 13.08
C THR A 824 30.23 -18.46 12.59
N ASN A 825 30.33 -19.36 11.62
CA ASN A 825 31.60 -19.72 10.99
C ASN A 825 32.25 -18.54 10.26
N ALA A 826 31.49 -17.73 9.55
CA ALA A 826 32.01 -16.53 8.87
C ALA A 826 32.46 -15.43 9.84
N ASN A 827 31.95 -15.42 11.07
CA ASN A 827 32.39 -14.57 12.17
C ASN A 827 33.73 -14.98 12.74
N ASN A 828 34.05 -16.28 12.68
CA ASN A 828 35.27 -16.89 13.28
C ASN A 828 36.45 -16.87 12.29
N TRP A 829 37.31 -15.88 12.38
CA TRP A 829 38.41 -15.66 11.42
C TRP A 829 39.45 -16.77 11.34
N PHE A 830 39.67 -17.52 12.42
CA PHE A 830 40.75 -18.50 12.51
C PHE A 830 40.32 -19.88 13.03
N LEU A 831 39.07 -20.05 13.43
CA LEU A 831 38.59 -21.29 14.05
C LEU A 831 37.31 -21.75 13.37
N SER A 832 37.24 -23.00 12.94
CA SER A 832 36.00 -23.60 12.42
C SER A 832 34.97 -23.73 13.51
N TYR A 833 33.72 -23.42 13.20
CA TYR A 833 32.58 -23.60 14.11
C TYR A 833 32.03 -25.02 14.03
N ASN A 834 31.86 -25.65 15.19
CA ASN A 834 31.19 -26.97 15.31
C ASN A 834 29.98 -26.80 16.24
N PRO A 835 28.73 -26.98 15.73
CA PRO A 835 27.54 -26.80 16.53
C PRO A 835 27.41 -27.72 17.73
N ASN A 836 28.02 -28.91 17.69
CA ASN A 836 27.92 -29.88 18.78
C ASN A 836 28.97 -29.69 19.92
N SER A 837 30.06 -28.99 19.65
CA SER A 837 31.11 -28.77 20.65
C SER A 837 31.28 -27.32 21.08
N ASP A 838 30.81 -26.36 20.30
CA ASP A 838 31.06 -24.92 20.45
C ASP A 838 29.82 -24.11 20.90
N GLY A 839 28.73 -24.77 21.27
CA GLY A 839 27.40 -24.19 21.45
C GLY A 839 27.30 -23.02 22.45
N SER A 840 28.20 -22.90 23.43
CA SER A 840 28.20 -21.79 24.39
C SER A 840 29.58 -21.10 24.59
N GLY A 841 30.59 -21.46 23.78
CA GLY A 841 31.96 -20.98 23.91
C GLY A 841 32.25 -19.68 23.10
N ILE A 842 33.51 -19.23 23.15
CA ILE A 842 34.02 -18.05 22.42
C ILE A 842 33.77 -18.19 20.89
N ARG A 843 33.72 -19.39 20.36
CA ARG A 843 33.51 -19.69 18.94
C ARG A 843 32.09 -19.47 18.48
N SER A 844 31.10 -19.40 19.39
CA SER A 844 29.70 -19.13 19.07
C SER A 844 29.35 -17.66 19.20
N PHE A 845 30.18 -16.84 19.84
CA PHE A 845 29.93 -15.42 20.04
C PHE A 845 30.08 -14.61 18.73
N THR A 846 29.07 -13.81 18.39
CA THR A 846 29.12 -12.92 17.23
C THR A 846 29.72 -11.56 17.59
N TYR A 847 30.80 -11.17 16.93
CA TYR A 847 31.45 -9.87 17.19
C TYR A 847 30.71 -8.72 16.50
N PRO A 848 30.62 -7.54 17.14
CA PRO A 848 29.92 -6.37 16.54
C PRO A 848 30.46 -5.95 15.17
N GLY A 849 31.78 -6.07 14.97
CA GLY A 849 32.41 -5.82 13.67
C GLY A 849 31.95 -6.78 12.56
N PHE A 850 31.58 -8.01 12.91
CA PHE A 850 31.02 -8.94 11.96
C PHE A 850 29.61 -8.53 11.51
N ILE A 851 28.75 -8.08 12.44
CA ILE A 851 27.41 -7.58 12.10
C ILE A 851 27.50 -6.42 11.11
N SER A 852 28.37 -5.43 11.39
CA SER A 852 28.61 -4.32 10.45
C SER A 852 29.09 -4.80 9.08
N ARG A 853 30.04 -5.71 9.07
CA ARG A 853 30.59 -6.30 7.84
C ARG A 853 29.54 -7.09 7.07
N PHE A 854 28.75 -7.91 7.74
CA PHE A 854 27.69 -8.70 7.14
C PHE A 854 26.60 -7.81 6.53
N LEU A 855 26.10 -6.84 7.28
CA LEU A 855 25.11 -5.89 6.79
C LEU A 855 25.62 -5.13 5.56
N LYS A 856 26.87 -4.68 5.58
CA LYS A 856 27.46 -3.93 4.46
C LYS A 856 27.84 -4.83 3.28
N GLN A 857 28.57 -5.91 3.51
CA GLN A 857 29.19 -6.70 2.45
C GLN A 857 28.36 -7.86 1.93
N PHE A 858 27.45 -8.40 2.73
CA PHE A 858 26.56 -9.47 2.31
C PHE A 858 25.17 -8.93 1.92
N VAL A 859 24.55 -8.13 2.77
CA VAL A 859 23.21 -7.61 2.54
C VAL A 859 23.25 -6.34 1.67
N GLY A 860 24.16 -5.43 1.94
CA GLY A 860 24.21 -4.09 1.35
C GLY A 860 23.23 -3.13 2.00
N ALA A 861 22.88 -3.38 3.26
CA ALA A 861 21.93 -2.56 4.00
C ALA A 861 22.55 -1.24 4.47
N THR A 862 21.77 -0.18 4.46
CA THR A 862 22.10 1.08 5.13
C THR A 862 21.82 0.93 6.62
N PHE A 863 22.78 1.23 7.48
CA PHE A 863 22.61 1.12 8.92
C PHE A 863 23.44 2.14 9.68
N ARG A 864 23.02 2.42 10.92
CA ARG A 864 23.73 3.28 11.88
C ARG A 864 24.07 2.50 13.13
N VAL A 865 25.20 2.80 13.73
CA VAL A 865 25.65 2.19 14.98
C VAL A 865 25.55 3.21 16.10
N LYS A 866 24.78 2.91 17.15
CA LYS A 866 24.72 3.71 18.38
C LYS A 866 25.53 3.00 19.47
N PRO A 867 26.67 3.53 19.88
CA PRO A 867 27.42 2.97 21.00
C PRO A 867 26.74 3.32 22.32
N SER A 868 26.57 2.35 23.21
CA SER A 868 26.01 2.48 24.55
C SER A 868 24.71 3.35 24.60
N PRO A 869 23.71 3.06 23.77
CA PRO A 869 22.50 3.87 23.77
C PRO A 869 21.74 3.71 25.09
N THR A 870 21.19 4.80 25.61
CA THR A 870 20.26 4.75 26.73
C THR A 870 18.87 4.29 26.24
N THR A 871 18.03 3.79 27.17
CA THR A 871 16.63 3.50 26.86
C THR A 871 15.91 4.71 26.29
N ARG A 872 16.20 5.90 26.82
CA ARG A 872 15.67 7.16 26.26
C ARG A 872 16.13 7.41 24.82
N GLY A 873 17.40 7.13 24.51
CA GLY A 873 17.94 7.31 23.14
C GLY A 873 17.37 6.33 22.14
N LEU A 874 16.92 5.15 22.59
CA LEU A 874 16.24 4.16 21.75
C LEU A 874 14.73 4.36 21.70
N GLY A 875 14.12 4.97 22.72
CA GLY A 875 12.69 5.28 22.75
C GLY A 875 12.23 6.29 21.69
N ASN A 876 13.18 7.04 21.14
CA ASN A 876 12.93 8.00 20.06
C ASN A 876 13.14 7.42 18.64
N ILE A 877 13.31 6.11 18.51
CA ILE A 877 13.48 5.46 17.22
C ILE A 877 12.10 5.05 16.70
N ASN A 878 11.82 5.36 15.46
CA ASN A 878 10.68 4.78 14.77
C ASN A 878 11.01 3.34 14.34
N TYR A 879 10.47 2.37 15.05
CA TYR A 879 10.73 0.95 14.80
C TYR A 879 9.99 0.42 13.54
N GLN A 880 9.19 1.23 12.90
CA GLN A 880 8.64 0.92 11.56
C GLN A 880 9.70 1.18 10.46
N ASP A 881 10.51 2.22 10.63
CA ASP A 881 11.54 2.58 9.66
C ASP A 881 12.86 1.85 9.89
N TYR A 882 13.06 1.24 11.07
CA TYR A 882 14.32 0.59 11.42
C TYR A 882 14.13 -0.80 12.03
N PHE A 883 14.90 -1.75 11.49
CA PHE A 883 15.16 -3.00 12.18
C PHE A 883 16.33 -2.79 13.16
N VAL A 884 16.13 -2.99 14.44
CA VAL A 884 17.12 -2.63 15.48
C VAL A 884 17.72 -3.87 16.13
N ILE A 885 19.02 -4.07 15.96
CA ILE A 885 19.79 -5.12 16.64
C ILE A 885 20.49 -4.52 17.86
N GLY A 886 20.20 -5.00 19.05
CA GLY A 886 20.83 -4.59 20.31
C GLY A 886 21.82 -5.63 20.82
N LEU A 887 23.06 -5.21 21.16
CA LEU A 887 24.02 -5.99 21.95
C LEU A 887 23.82 -5.64 23.41
N ILE A 888 23.42 -6.62 24.21
CA ILE A 888 23.13 -6.45 25.64
C ILE A 888 23.98 -7.38 26.50
N THR A 889 24.03 -7.11 27.81
CA THR A 889 24.40 -8.13 28.79
C THR A 889 23.25 -9.09 29.01
N GLN A 890 23.52 -10.34 29.28
CA GLN A 890 22.49 -11.41 29.28
C GLN A 890 21.29 -11.12 30.16
N ASP A 891 21.49 -10.44 31.29
CA ASP A 891 20.44 -10.08 32.23
C ASP A 891 20.17 -8.57 32.26
N PHE A 892 20.52 -7.85 31.18
CA PHE A 892 20.52 -6.38 31.20
C PHE A 892 21.27 -5.79 32.43
N SER A 893 22.30 -6.52 32.94
CA SER A 893 23.08 -6.12 34.12
C SER A 893 24.10 -5.04 33.76
N SER A 894 24.67 -4.42 34.77
CA SER A 894 25.76 -3.44 34.64
C SER A 894 27.11 -4.07 34.27
N SER A 895 27.18 -5.39 34.00
CA SER A 895 28.39 -6.07 33.62
C SER A 895 29.09 -5.39 32.44
N PRO A 896 30.44 -5.22 32.48
CA PRO A 896 31.15 -4.58 31.37
C PRO A 896 31.19 -5.41 30.10
N MET A 897 30.97 -6.74 30.18
CA MET A 897 31.06 -7.63 29.02
C MET A 897 29.65 -7.95 28.46
N PRO A 898 29.33 -7.46 27.25
CA PRO A 898 28.09 -7.81 26.57
C PRO A 898 28.23 -9.23 25.98
N ASN A 899 27.18 -10.02 26.02
CA ASN A 899 27.18 -11.41 25.59
C ASN A 899 25.93 -11.87 24.84
N HIS A 900 24.96 -10.98 24.59
CA HIS A 900 23.73 -11.37 23.98
C HIS A 900 23.24 -10.36 22.95
N TYR A 901 22.79 -10.83 21.78
CA TYR A 901 22.14 -10.03 20.74
C TYR A 901 20.64 -10.28 20.73
N ILE A 902 19.90 -9.20 20.57
CA ILE A 902 18.44 -9.20 20.50
C ILE A 902 17.97 -8.31 19.36
N GLN A 903 16.79 -8.61 18.82
CA GLN A 903 16.07 -7.60 18.04
C GLN A 903 15.26 -6.74 18.99
N ILE A 904 15.52 -5.43 19.05
CA ILE A 904 14.73 -4.49 19.82
C ILE A 904 13.55 -4.08 18.94
N THR A 905 12.33 -4.36 19.37
CA THR A 905 11.11 -4.08 18.63
C THR A 905 10.43 -2.80 19.07
N LYS A 906 10.64 -2.38 20.31
CA LYS A 906 10.13 -1.13 20.88
C LYS A 906 10.84 -0.80 22.18
N VAL A 907 11.03 0.49 22.46
CA VAL A 907 11.50 0.96 23.76
C VAL A 907 10.57 2.06 24.25
N ASN A 908 10.00 1.88 25.44
CA ASN A 908 9.13 2.86 26.08
C ASN A 908 9.71 3.13 27.48
N ASN A 909 9.97 4.38 27.83
CA ASN A 909 10.44 4.85 29.13
C ASN A 909 11.32 3.86 29.93
N ASP A 910 10.72 2.90 30.61
CA ASP A 910 11.32 1.88 31.46
C ASP A 910 11.22 0.46 30.88
N LYS A 911 10.64 0.26 29.69
CA LYS A 911 10.42 -1.06 29.09
C LYS A 911 11.12 -1.19 27.75
N ILE A 912 11.83 -2.30 27.59
CA ILE A 912 12.44 -2.71 26.34
C ILE A 912 11.69 -3.94 25.86
N HIS A 913 11.03 -3.83 24.71
CA HIS A 913 10.40 -4.95 24.00
C HIS A 913 11.41 -5.50 23.02
N PHE A 914 11.65 -6.79 23.06
CA PHE A 914 12.64 -7.41 22.19
C PHE A 914 12.25 -8.86 21.86
N TRP A 915 12.79 -9.31 20.73
CA TRP A 915 12.74 -10.70 20.33
C TRP A 915 14.09 -11.36 20.59
N SER A 916 14.05 -12.56 21.13
CA SER A 916 15.19 -13.47 21.31
C SER A 916 14.68 -14.88 21.56
N TRP A 917 15.53 -15.90 21.35
CA TRP A 917 15.19 -17.32 21.57
C TRP A 917 13.85 -17.75 20.92
N GLY A 918 13.53 -17.24 19.72
CA GLY A 918 12.29 -17.57 19.02
C GLY A 918 11.01 -16.98 19.60
N SER A 919 11.11 -16.09 20.59
CA SER A 919 9.99 -15.48 21.30
C SER A 919 10.18 -14.00 21.55
N SER A 920 9.10 -13.31 21.86
CA SER A 920 9.10 -11.90 22.23
C SER A 920 9.06 -11.73 23.75
N TYR A 921 9.86 -10.80 24.25
CA TYR A 921 10.04 -10.53 25.67
C TYR A 921 9.90 -9.04 25.97
N VAL A 922 9.62 -8.72 27.25
CA VAL A 922 9.62 -7.36 27.76
C VAL A 922 10.50 -7.30 29.01
N TYR A 923 11.49 -6.41 29.00
CA TYR A 923 12.31 -6.12 30.16
C TYR A 923 11.95 -4.74 30.73
N THR A 924 11.70 -4.66 32.03
CA THR A 924 11.42 -3.40 32.73
C THR A 924 12.68 -2.90 33.41
N THR A 925 13.16 -1.71 33.03
CA THR A 925 14.35 -1.10 33.62
C THR A 925 14.00 -0.38 34.93
N LYS A 926 14.98 -0.24 35.84
CA LYS A 926 14.77 0.46 37.10
C LYS A 926 14.76 2.00 36.96
N ASN A 927 15.21 2.54 35.82
CA ASN A 927 15.18 3.96 35.52
C ASN A 927 15.34 4.23 34.00
N ASN A 928 14.98 5.42 33.56
CA ASN A 928 15.01 5.84 32.15
C ASN A 928 16.41 6.02 31.53
N TYR A 929 17.47 5.84 32.30
CA TYR A 929 18.87 5.99 31.89
C TYR A 929 19.64 4.67 31.93
N PHE A 930 18.93 3.58 31.72
CA PHE A 930 19.51 2.25 31.78
C PHE A 930 20.58 2.04 30.68
N ASN A 931 21.77 1.57 31.07
CA ASN A 931 22.95 1.38 30.24
C ASN A 931 23.24 -0.09 29.92
N GLY A 932 22.29 -1.00 29.98
CA GLY A 932 22.46 -2.43 29.72
C GLY A 932 22.63 -2.78 28.25
N ILE A 933 22.31 -1.82 27.36
CA ILE A 933 22.54 -1.97 25.94
C ILE A 933 23.90 -1.36 25.61
N LYS A 934 24.84 -2.18 25.16
CA LYS A 934 26.23 -1.76 24.89
C LYS A 934 26.40 -1.21 23.48
N GLN A 935 25.57 -1.68 22.52
CA GLN A 935 25.58 -1.19 21.17
C GLN A 935 24.23 -1.47 20.51
N ALA A 936 23.79 -0.61 19.62
CA ALA A 936 22.62 -0.86 18.78
C ALA A 936 22.95 -0.55 17.31
N PHE A 937 22.53 -1.46 16.42
CA PHE A 937 22.58 -1.30 14.97
C PHE A 937 21.18 -0.96 14.51
N LEU A 938 21.00 0.21 13.91
CA LEU A 938 19.74 0.66 13.33
C LEU A 938 19.84 0.46 11.82
N ILE A 939 19.18 -0.54 11.32
CA ILE A 939 19.18 -0.92 9.91
C ILE A 939 17.92 -0.33 9.29
N GLN A 940 18.05 0.48 8.27
CA GLN A 940 16.92 1.09 7.58
C GLN A 940 16.12 0.00 6.85
N ARG A 941 14.81 0.02 7.02
CA ARG A 941 13.85 -0.88 6.35
C ARG A 941 13.57 -0.48 4.93
#